data_0eb1ffd87e13e46d25182538e178c3f2
#
_entry.id   0eb1ffd87e13e46d25182538e178c3f2
#
_cell.length_a   1.000
_cell.length_b   1.000
_cell.length_c   1.000
_cell.angle_alpha   90.00
_cell.angle_beta   90.00
_cell.angle_gamma   90.00
#
_symmetry.space_group_name_H-M   'P 1'
#
loop_
_entity.id
_entity.type
_entity.pdbx_description
1 polymer ?
#
loop_
_entity_poly.entity_id
_entity_poly.type
_entity_poly.pdbx_seq_one_letter_code
_entity_poly.pdbx_strand_id
1 'polypeptide(L)'
;MEYKQTLNMNKSGFPMRGGLPMREPDMLKHWQELDLYNELLKKNEGKPLFALHDGPPFSNGALHMGHALNKCLKDFMVRSAAMRGYYTPYIPGWDNHGMPIESAIIKQNKLNHKAMPIPEFRSACHDFAQHYIDVQMEGFKRLGVVADWEHPYKTMAPSFEAEEVKVFGAMYKKGYIYKGLKPVYWCYHDETALAEAEIEYQDDPCTTVYVKFPLHDDQGKLTDEEKKNLSFVIWTTTIWTLPGNLAIALNPVESYVIVRNHQNGEQYLVAEALMEKVMKVGGVEDYTVVSRHEGAFFENMLADHPFLPKTSRLVLADYVTMDSGTGCVHTAPGFGADDYQTCRRYGMDMVVPVNDQGRHTDYAGKYAGMLVEESNPVILKDMQEAGSLFASEQIVHSYPHCWRCKKPIIFRATPQWFCSVDSFKDDACAACDDVRWLPAWGIDRMKAMIRERADWCISRQRRWGLPIPVFYCKDCGKPICTDETIAKISKLFGEFGSNIWFEKEADELVPEGFTCPYCGGKHFEKETDTLDGWFDSGSTHFASMQKDQGFWPATVYLEGLDQYRGGFQSSLLTAVGALGKGAPFKECVTHGWTVDGEGKAMHKSLGNGVDPADVFKKYGADICRLWAGSADYHVDVRCSDAIFKQLSQNYLKFRNTAKYCLDNLTDFDPNHLTAPADMEALDRWAITKLNELLVRCEAAYKDYEFLTVSHAVNDFCVVTLSSLYLDIIKDRLYCDGKDSASRRSAQSALWMILDAMTKVFAPILAFTCDEIWLQMPHRAEDDPRNVVLNQMTKPYADYALSEAEMTAWETAFRLRSDVNGVLETARADKRIGKSLEAHVALFAKDEDTKAALEAVKAIDLPEIFIVSNVSTDEAAPAEGAVVEAGVSYPGLTVAVSEAKGTKCPRCWMHSETPDEHGLCPRCAAVCKALNVVFE
;
A
#
# COMPACT_ATOMS: atom_id res chain seq x y z
N MET A 1 60.08 -9.08 19.19
CA MET A 1 58.82 -8.86 19.92
C MET A 1 57.62 -8.56 19.01
N GLU A 2 56.44 -9.23 19.18
CA GLU A 2 55.25 -8.88 18.42
C GLU A 2 54.47 -7.76 19.13
N TYR A 3 54.62 -6.52 18.67
CA TYR A 3 53.91 -5.33 19.23
C TYR A 3 52.38 -5.44 19.09
N LYS A 4 51.88 -6.40 18.32
CA LYS A 4 50.43 -6.60 18.10
C LYS A 4 49.64 -6.74 19.41
N GLN A 5 50.23 -7.32 20.45
CA GLN A 5 49.60 -7.51 21.77
C GLN A 5 49.48 -6.20 22.56
N THR A 6 50.17 -5.16 22.15
CA THR A 6 50.16 -3.83 22.80
C THR A 6 49.14 -2.89 22.14
N LEU A 7 48.50 -3.29 21.06
CA LEU A 7 47.51 -2.51 20.35
C LEU A 7 46.10 -2.75 20.95
N ASN A 8 45.27 -1.72 20.98
CA ASN A 8 43.87 -1.78 21.43
C ASN A 8 42.99 -2.44 20.36
N MET A 9 43.20 -3.73 20.08
CA MET A 9 42.43 -4.50 19.06
C MET A 9 41.44 -5.41 19.75
N ASN A 10 40.44 -4.84 20.41
CA ASN A 10 39.40 -5.57 21.11
C ASN A 10 38.40 -6.17 20.13
N LYS A 11 37.64 -7.15 20.58
CA LYS A 11 36.57 -7.77 19.82
C LYS A 11 35.32 -7.88 20.66
N SER A 12 34.22 -7.36 20.17
CA SER A 12 32.90 -7.54 20.76
C SER A 12 32.34 -8.94 20.47
N GLY A 13 31.32 -9.34 21.22
CA GLY A 13 30.56 -10.55 20.96
C GLY A 13 29.69 -10.50 19.70
N PHE A 14 29.54 -9.32 19.09
CA PHE A 14 28.70 -9.12 17.90
C PHE A 14 29.30 -9.83 16.67
N PRO A 15 28.58 -10.76 16.00
CA PRO A 15 29.12 -11.54 14.91
C PRO A 15 29.15 -10.76 13.59
N MET A 16 30.20 -10.97 12.80
CA MET A 16 30.35 -10.33 11.48
C MET A 16 29.25 -10.75 10.50
N ARG A 17 28.85 -12.03 10.50
CA ARG A 17 27.77 -12.55 9.66
C ARG A 17 26.43 -12.37 10.35
N GLY A 18 25.43 -11.81 9.63
CA GLY A 18 24.08 -11.59 10.16
C GLY A 18 23.40 -12.87 10.64
N GLY A 19 23.37 -13.88 9.78
CA GLY A 19 22.71 -15.15 10.11
C GLY A 19 21.23 -14.95 10.49
N LEU A 20 20.59 -13.96 9.92
CA LEU A 20 19.24 -13.49 10.26
C LEU A 20 18.20 -14.61 10.36
N PRO A 21 18.07 -15.52 9.36
CA PRO A 21 17.08 -16.59 9.44
C PRO A 21 17.19 -17.47 10.70
N MET A 22 18.40 -17.60 11.26
CA MET A 22 18.65 -18.44 12.43
C MET A 22 18.52 -17.67 13.75
N ARG A 23 18.77 -16.36 13.74
CA ARG A 23 18.83 -15.54 14.96
C ARG A 23 17.53 -14.83 15.29
N GLU A 24 16.82 -14.39 14.28
CA GLU A 24 15.55 -13.68 14.45
C GLU A 24 14.51 -14.46 15.28
N PRO A 25 14.36 -15.80 15.15
CA PRO A 25 13.46 -16.57 16.01
C PRO A 25 13.79 -16.48 17.51
N ASP A 26 15.08 -16.51 17.88
CA ASP A 26 15.50 -16.36 19.27
C ASP A 26 15.22 -14.95 19.79
N MET A 27 15.38 -13.94 18.95
CA MET A 27 15.07 -12.55 19.30
C MET A 27 13.56 -12.34 19.48
N LEU A 28 12.73 -12.96 18.63
CA LEU A 28 11.27 -12.93 18.81
C LEU A 28 10.84 -13.54 20.13
N LYS A 29 11.46 -14.65 20.52
CA LYS A 29 11.22 -15.28 21.81
C LYS A 29 11.58 -14.33 22.96
N HIS A 30 12.74 -13.67 22.87
CA HIS A 30 13.15 -12.67 23.84
C HIS A 30 12.15 -11.49 23.93
N TRP A 31 11.67 -10.96 22.80
CA TRP A 31 10.65 -9.90 22.79
C TRP A 31 9.31 -10.35 23.40
N GLN A 32 8.92 -11.60 23.17
CA GLN A 32 7.73 -12.18 23.78
C GLN A 32 7.90 -12.35 25.31
N GLU A 33 9.05 -12.87 25.78
CA GLU A 33 9.35 -13.00 27.20
C GLU A 33 9.40 -11.64 27.90
N LEU A 34 9.83 -10.59 27.20
CA LEU A 34 9.84 -9.21 27.67
C LEU A 34 8.45 -8.58 27.69
N ASP A 35 7.48 -9.16 26.99
CA ASP A 35 6.18 -8.52 26.71
C ASP A 35 6.34 -7.13 26.06
N LEU A 36 7.13 -7.09 24.99
CA LEU A 36 7.62 -5.86 24.37
C LEU A 36 6.50 -4.87 24.04
N TYR A 37 5.35 -5.35 23.54
CA TYR A 37 4.21 -4.49 23.20
C TYR A 37 3.69 -3.73 24.42
N ASN A 38 3.41 -4.43 25.51
CA ASN A 38 2.88 -3.81 26.75
C ASN A 38 3.93 -2.92 27.43
N GLU A 39 5.21 -3.30 27.44
CA GLU A 39 6.29 -2.47 27.94
C GLU A 39 6.45 -1.16 27.13
N LEU A 40 6.25 -1.22 25.80
CA LEU A 40 6.27 -0.04 24.95
C LEU A 40 5.10 0.92 25.24
N LEU A 41 3.89 0.38 25.43
CA LEU A 41 2.72 1.17 25.82
C LEU A 41 2.90 1.81 27.20
N LYS A 42 3.37 1.04 28.18
CA LYS A 42 3.63 1.51 29.54
C LYS A 42 4.67 2.65 29.57
N LYS A 43 5.74 2.53 28.78
CA LYS A 43 6.76 3.59 28.65
C LYS A 43 6.15 4.92 28.22
N ASN A 44 5.18 4.88 27.31
CA ASN A 44 4.59 6.05 26.70
C ASN A 44 3.18 6.38 27.26
N GLU A 45 2.80 5.79 28.38
CA GLU A 45 1.51 6.09 29.04
C GLU A 45 1.39 7.60 29.34
N GLY A 46 0.25 8.17 28.99
CA GLY A 46 -0.03 9.60 29.16
C GLY A 46 0.63 10.54 28.13
N LYS A 47 1.33 9.98 27.14
CA LYS A 47 1.87 10.75 26.02
C LYS A 47 0.80 10.98 24.94
N PRO A 48 1.02 11.90 23.99
CA PRO A 48 0.08 12.11 22.88
C PRO A 48 -0.20 10.80 22.12
N LEU A 49 -1.48 10.60 21.76
CA LEU A 49 -1.94 9.39 21.08
C LEU A 49 -1.50 9.37 19.61
N PHE A 50 -0.94 8.24 19.19
CA PHE A 50 -0.79 7.86 17.80
C PHE A 50 -1.48 6.52 17.58
N ALA A 51 -2.74 6.55 17.15
CA ALA A 51 -3.55 5.36 16.91
C ALA A 51 -3.53 5.00 15.44
N LEU A 52 -3.00 3.83 15.12
CA LEU A 52 -3.08 3.26 13.78
C LEU A 52 -4.33 2.40 13.66
N HIS A 53 -5.19 2.69 12.67
CA HIS A 53 -6.28 1.80 12.28
C HIS A 53 -5.72 0.69 11.38
N ASP A 54 -5.85 -0.55 11.79
CA ASP A 54 -5.47 -1.70 10.96
C ASP A 54 -6.63 -2.11 10.07
N GLY A 55 -6.53 -1.84 8.76
CA GLY A 55 -7.46 -2.39 7.78
C GLY A 55 -7.34 -3.92 7.78
N PRO A 56 -8.46 -4.63 7.96
CA PRO A 56 -8.40 -6.05 8.23
C PRO A 56 -8.14 -6.85 6.94
N PRO A 57 -7.07 -7.65 6.85
CA PRO A 57 -6.90 -8.58 5.75
C PRO A 57 -7.93 -9.71 5.80
N PHE A 58 -8.26 -10.28 4.63
CA PHE A 58 -9.10 -11.47 4.54
C PHE A 58 -8.39 -12.69 5.10
N SER A 59 -9.11 -13.46 5.94
CA SER A 59 -8.61 -14.72 6.52
C SER A 59 -8.88 -15.93 5.59
N ASN A 60 -8.36 -15.89 4.37
CA ASN A 60 -8.69 -16.87 3.32
C ASN A 60 -7.48 -17.56 2.68
N GLY A 61 -6.28 -17.35 3.21
CA GLY A 61 -5.04 -17.92 2.69
C GLY A 61 -3.79 -17.47 3.44
N ALA A 62 -2.63 -18.04 3.07
CA ALA A 62 -1.34 -17.64 3.60
C ALA A 62 -0.94 -16.22 3.17
N LEU A 63 0.08 -15.65 3.80
CA LEU A 63 0.62 -14.34 3.47
C LEU A 63 1.15 -14.27 2.03
N HIS A 64 1.09 -13.11 1.45
CA HIS A 64 1.79 -12.72 0.22
C HIS A 64 2.61 -11.45 0.45
N MET A 65 3.47 -11.08 -0.50
CA MET A 65 4.38 -9.94 -0.35
C MET A 65 3.64 -8.60 -0.15
N GLY A 66 2.41 -8.45 -0.65
CA GLY A 66 1.57 -7.29 -0.36
C GLY A 66 1.23 -7.16 1.12
N HIS A 67 0.90 -8.27 1.80
CA HIS A 67 0.73 -8.28 3.25
C HIS A 67 2.02 -7.93 3.99
N ALA A 68 3.17 -8.44 3.53
CA ALA A 68 4.46 -8.12 4.13
C ALA A 68 4.79 -6.62 3.99
N LEU A 69 4.59 -6.03 2.81
CA LEU A 69 4.76 -4.59 2.58
C LEU A 69 3.87 -3.77 3.53
N ASN A 70 2.57 -4.04 3.52
CA ASN A 70 1.57 -3.33 4.33
C ASN A 70 1.92 -3.36 5.83
N LYS A 71 2.21 -4.54 6.38
CA LYS A 71 2.52 -4.70 7.80
C LYS A 71 3.88 -4.14 8.19
N CYS A 72 4.89 -4.19 7.30
CA CYS A 72 6.16 -3.50 7.53
C CYS A 72 5.96 -1.99 7.65
N LEU A 73 5.24 -1.37 6.70
CA LEU A 73 4.98 0.07 6.72
C LEU A 73 4.23 0.51 7.97
N LYS A 74 3.21 -0.25 8.38
CA LYS A 74 2.47 -0.01 9.62
C LYS A 74 3.37 -0.10 10.85
N ASP A 75 4.21 -1.13 10.94
CA ASP A 75 5.15 -1.29 12.05
C ASP A 75 6.22 -0.19 12.08
N PHE A 76 6.68 0.30 10.91
CA PHE A 76 7.58 1.46 10.85
C PHE A 76 6.94 2.71 11.43
N MET A 77 5.67 2.97 11.10
CA MET A 77 4.90 4.08 11.65
C MET A 77 4.76 3.98 13.17
N VAL A 78 4.33 2.82 13.66
CA VAL A 78 4.10 2.58 15.08
C VAL A 78 5.40 2.68 15.88
N ARG A 79 6.47 1.97 15.47
CA ARG A 79 7.77 2.01 16.15
C ARG A 79 8.39 3.40 16.14
N SER A 80 8.39 4.08 14.98
CA SER A 80 8.95 5.43 14.89
C SER A 80 8.17 6.44 15.72
N ALA A 81 6.83 6.33 15.76
CA ALA A 81 6.00 7.18 16.59
C ALA A 81 6.28 6.93 18.10
N ALA A 82 6.34 5.65 18.52
CA ALA A 82 6.67 5.28 19.89
C ALA A 82 8.03 5.83 20.33
N MET A 83 9.04 5.70 19.49
CA MET A 83 10.39 6.22 19.77
C MET A 83 10.50 7.75 19.69
N ARG A 84 9.50 8.43 19.11
CA ARG A 84 9.33 9.90 19.12
C ARG A 84 8.46 10.39 20.29
N GLY A 85 8.02 9.49 21.19
CA GLY A 85 7.31 9.84 22.42
C GLY A 85 5.80 9.88 22.28
N TYR A 86 5.21 9.09 21.38
CA TYR A 86 3.76 8.91 21.28
C TYR A 86 3.32 7.62 21.97
N TYR A 87 2.11 7.63 22.53
CA TYR A 87 1.41 6.43 22.95
C TYR A 87 0.80 5.74 21.72
N THR A 88 1.21 4.51 21.45
CA THR A 88 0.97 3.85 20.16
C THR A 88 0.25 2.51 20.29
N PRO A 89 -1.03 2.50 20.65
CA PRO A 89 -1.81 1.26 20.63
C PRO A 89 -1.95 0.78 19.18
N TYR A 90 -1.65 -0.51 18.95
CA TYR A 90 -1.82 -1.15 17.68
C TYR A 90 -2.53 -2.50 17.85
N ILE A 91 -3.81 -2.54 17.51
CA ILE A 91 -4.63 -3.75 17.58
C ILE A 91 -4.83 -4.27 16.16
N PRO A 92 -4.25 -5.44 15.83
CA PRO A 92 -4.40 -6.03 14.51
C PRO A 92 -5.81 -6.57 14.31
N GLY A 93 -6.29 -6.60 13.07
CA GLY A 93 -7.63 -7.07 12.75
C GLY A 93 -7.69 -8.02 11.56
N TRP A 94 -8.81 -8.75 11.46
CA TRP A 94 -9.11 -9.63 10.33
C TRP A 94 -10.54 -9.48 9.87
N ASP A 95 -10.71 -9.46 8.53
CA ASP A 95 -12.00 -9.58 7.87
C ASP A 95 -12.31 -11.05 7.58
N ASN A 96 -13.42 -11.53 8.14
CA ASN A 96 -13.68 -12.96 8.21
C ASN A 96 -14.91 -13.40 7.44
N HIS A 97 -15.77 -12.49 6.99
CA HIS A 97 -17.04 -12.80 6.35
C HIS A 97 -16.96 -12.77 4.81
N GLY A 98 -18.05 -13.22 4.22
CA GLY A 98 -18.33 -13.06 2.80
C GLY A 98 -17.69 -14.07 1.86
N MET A 99 -17.81 -13.76 0.59
CA MET A 99 -17.39 -14.61 -0.53
C MET A 99 -15.92 -15.02 -0.51
N PRO A 100 -14.94 -14.21 -0.02
CA PRO A 100 -13.55 -14.62 0.03
C PRO A 100 -13.30 -15.91 0.81
N ILE A 101 -13.96 -16.05 1.96
CA ILE A 101 -13.81 -17.22 2.83
C ILE A 101 -14.70 -18.36 2.33
N GLU A 102 -15.97 -18.08 2.03
CA GLU A 102 -16.92 -19.05 1.53
C GLU A 102 -16.43 -19.78 0.27
N SER A 103 -15.94 -19.05 -0.73
CA SER A 103 -15.40 -19.64 -1.95
C SER A 103 -14.11 -20.42 -1.72
N ALA A 104 -13.27 -19.97 -0.79
CA ALA A 104 -12.03 -20.66 -0.48
C ALA A 104 -12.29 -22.03 0.17
N ILE A 105 -13.15 -22.09 1.17
CA ILE A 105 -13.48 -23.37 1.85
C ILE A 105 -14.21 -24.32 0.92
N ILE A 106 -15.16 -23.86 0.11
CA ILE A 106 -15.86 -24.69 -0.88
C ILE A 106 -14.85 -25.32 -1.83
N LYS A 107 -13.90 -24.55 -2.35
CA LYS A 107 -12.88 -25.03 -3.30
C LYS A 107 -11.90 -25.99 -2.64
N GLN A 108 -11.37 -25.67 -1.46
CA GLN A 108 -10.35 -26.48 -0.79
C GLN A 108 -10.94 -27.80 -0.27
N ASN A 109 -12.12 -27.76 0.33
CA ASN A 109 -12.73 -28.91 0.95
C ASN A 109 -13.76 -29.62 0.04
N LYS A 110 -13.95 -29.12 -1.20
CA LYS A 110 -14.91 -29.65 -2.17
C LYS A 110 -16.32 -29.80 -1.58
N LEU A 111 -16.75 -28.82 -0.78
CA LEU A 111 -18.03 -28.86 -0.07
C LEU A 111 -19.20 -28.63 -1.04
N ASN A 112 -20.27 -29.40 -0.85
CA ASN A 112 -21.58 -29.07 -1.41
C ASN A 112 -22.36 -28.22 -0.43
N HIS A 113 -22.05 -26.92 -0.37
CA HIS A 113 -22.64 -25.99 0.57
C HIS A 113 -24.16 -25.87 0.46
N LYS A 114 -24.74 -26.11 -0.74
CA LYS A 114 -26.18 -26.06 -0.97
C LYS A 114 -26.94 -27.19 -0.27
N ALA A 115 -26.28 -28.31 -0.03
CA ALA A 115 -26.85 -29.49 0.63
C ALA A 115 -26.64 -29.48 2.17
N MET A 116 -25.79 -28.61 2.70
CA MET A 116 -25.51 -28.53 4.13
C MET A 116 -26.52 -27.65 4.86
N PRO A 117 -26.87 -27.92 6.14
CA PRO A 117 -27.57 -26.97 6.98
C PRO A 117 -26.76 -25.68 7.15
N ILE A 118 -27.44 -24.54 7.14
CA ILE A 118 -26.76 -23.22 7.19
C ILE A 118 -25.85 -23.07 8.44
N PRO A 119 -26.31 -23.40 9.67
CA PRO A 119 -25.46 -23.27 10.86
C PRO A 119 -24.19 -24.13 10.80
N GLU A 120 -24.29 -25.35 10.26
CA GLU A 120 -23.13 -26.26 10.08
C GLU A 120 -22.13 -25.71 9.07
N PHE A 121 -22.60 -25.18 7.93
CA PHE A 121 -21.74 -24.54 6.93
C PHE A 121 -21.06 -23.29 7.50
N ARG A 122 -21.78 -22.47 8.25
CA ARG A 122 -21.24 -21.27 8.91
C ARG A 122 -20.16 -21.62 9.95
N SER A 123 -20.36 -22.68 10.74
CA SER A 123 -19.34 -23.17 11.67
C SER A 123 -18.07 -23.63 10.92
N ALA A 124 -18.21 -24.32 9.80
CA ALA A 124 -17.07 -24.70 8.96
C ALA A 124 -16.32 -23.49 8.39
N CYS A 125 -17.03 -22.43 7.98
CA CYS A 125 -16.42 -21.18 7.53
C CYS A 125 -15.68 -20.46 8.66
N HIS A 126 -16.27 -20.42 9.86
CA HIS A 126 -15.64 -19.86 11.06
C HIS A 126 -14.31 -20.56 11.37
N ASP A 127 -14.31 -21.87 11.43
CA ASP A 127 -13.07 -22.65 11.73
C ASP A 127 -12.01 -22.45 10.66
N PHE A 128 -12.43 -22.40 9.40
CA PHE A 128 -11.52 -22.09 8.27
C PHE A 128 -10.91 -20.69 8.40
N ALA A 129 -11.72 -19.67 8.69
CA ALA A 129 -11.24 -18.31 8.87
C ALA A 129 -10.28 -18.23 10.07
N GLN A 130 -10.62 -18.88 11.20
CA GLN A 130 -9.75 -18.91 12.38
C GLN A 130 -8.40 -19.56 12.08
N HIS A 131 -8.38 -20.66 11.34
CA HIS A 131 -7.13 -21.31 10.93
C HIS A 131 -6.21 -20.34 10.16
N TYR A 132 -6.75 -19.59 9.20
CA TYR A 132 -5.93 -18.63 8.44
C TYR A 132 -5.57 -17.37 9.23
N ILE A 133 -6.37 -16.95 10.21
CA ILE A 133 -5.93 -15.94 11.17
C ILE A 133 -4.66 -16.40 11.87
N ASP A 134 -4.64 -17.62 12.39
CA ASP A 134 -3.48 -18.17 13.11
C ASP A 134 -2.25 -18.25 12.21
N VAL A 135 -2.41 -18.74 10.97
CA VAL A 135 -1.32 -18.81 9.97
C VAL A 135 -0.77 -17.42 9.64
N GLN A 136 -1.64 -16.43 9.41
CA GLN A 136 -1.21 -15.08 9.08
C GLN A 136 -0.57 -14.38 10.27
N MET A 137 -1.12 -14.55 11.46
CA MET A 137 -0.60 -13.98 12.70
C MET A 137 0.85 -14.44 12.95
N GLU A 138 1.12 -15.73 12.80
CA GLU A 138 2.49 -16.25 12.96
C GLU A 138 3.44 -15.67 11.90
N GLY A 139 2.98 -15.47 10.68
CA GLY A 139 3.77 -14.80 9.65
C GLY A 139 4.05 -13.32 9.96
N PHE A 140 3.08 -12.59 10.51
CA PHE A 140 3.26 -11.19 10.93
C PHE A 140 4.19 -11.09 12.15
N LYS A 141 4.07 -11.98 13.12
CA LYS A 141 5.01 -12.10 14.24
C LYS A 141 6.43 -12.40 13.73
N ARG A 142 6.56 -13.33 12.77
CA ARG A 142 7.86 -13.66 12.15
C ARG A 142 8.50 -12.48 11.44
N LEU A 143 7.69 -11.58 10.88
CA LEU A 143 8.13 -10.32 10.26
C LEU A 143 8.64 -9.29 11.31
N GLY A 144 8.39 -9.53 12.59
CA GLY A 144 8.82 -8.67 13.70
C GLY A 144 7.83 -7.54 14.00
N VAL A 145 6.60 -7.63 13.56
CA VAL A 145 5.55 -6.63 13.84
C VAL A 145 5.18 -6.66 15.32
N VAL A 146 5.19 -5.49 15.98
CA VAL A 146 4.81 -5.33 17.38
C VAL A 146 3.39 -4.80 17.48
N ALA A 147 2.49 -5.63 18.00
CA ALA A 147 1.07 -5.35 18.11
C ALA A 147 0.43 -6.17 19.24
N ASP A 148 -0.84 -5.87 19.59
CA ASP A 148 -1.62 -6.69 20.52
C ASP A 148 -2.09 -7.98 19.85
N TRP A 149 -1.23 -8.98 19.81
CA TRP A 149 -1.54 -10.28 19.22
C TRP A 149 -2.46 -11.15 20.10
N GLU A 150 -2.65 -10.79 21.34
CA GLU A 150 -3.53 -11.54 22.24
C GLU A 150 -5.00 -11.14 22.10
N HIS A 151 -5.26 -9.88 21.75
CA HIS A 151 -6.59 -9.32 21.64
C HIS A 151 -6.87 -8.70 20.27
N PRO A 152 -6.66 -9.44 19.16
CA PRO A 152 -6.98 -8.92 17.84
C PRO A 152 -8.49 -8.75 17.67
N TYR A 153 -8.93 -7.79 16.86
CA TYR A 153 -10.31 -7.74 16.48
C TYR A 153 -10.61 -8.66 15.28
N LYS A 154 -11.80 -9.21 15.24
CA LYS A 154 -12.27 -10.11 14.17
C LYS A 154 -13.70 -9.72 13.81
N THR A 155 -13.97 -9.53 12.51
CA THR A 155 -15.34 -9.15 12.11
C THR A 155 -16.37 -10.23 12.43
N MET A 156 -15.95 -11.50 12.57
CA MET A 156 -16.79 -12.62 13.00
C MET A 156 -16.91 -12.77 14.53
N ALA A 157 -16.31 -11.88 15.30
CA ALA A 157 -16.44 -11.96 16.76
C ALA A 157 -17.84 -11.50 17.20
N PRO A 158 -18.50 -12.21 18.15
CA PRO A 158 -19.82 -11.84 18.63
C PRO A 158 -19.96 -10.37 19.07
N SER A 159 -18.93 -9.83 19.73
CA SER A 159 -18.88 -8.41 20.14
C SER A 159 -18.89 -7.46 18.95
N PHE A 160 -18.13 -7.80 17.88
CA PHE A 160 -18.06 -7.00 16.65
C PHE A 160 -19.41 -7.04 15.90
N GLU A 161 -19.96 -8.23 15.68
CA GLU A 161 -21.27 -8.42 15.03
C GLU A 161 -22.37 -7.64 15.73
N ALA A 162 -22.37 -7.62 17.08
CA ALA A 162 -23.32 -6.86 17.89
C ALA A 162 -23.26 -5.35 17.66
N GLU A 163 -22.06 -4.80 17.50
CA GLU A 163 -21.87 -3.35 17.26
C GLU A 163 -22.16 -2.99 15.80
N GLU A 164 -21.82 -3.84 14.84
CA GLU A 164 -22.11 -3.64 13.42
C GLU A 164 -23.64 -3.58 13.15
N VAL A 165 -24.43 -4.42 13.81
CA VAL A 165 -25.90 -4.34 13.78
C VAL A 165 -26.41 -2.95 14.18
N LYS A 166 -25.75 -2.28 15.13
CA LYS A 166 -26.13 -0.90 15.54
C LYS A 166 -25.78 0.12 14.45
N VAL A 167 -24.69 -0.06 13.73
CA VAL A 167 -24.33 0.81 12.58
C VAL A 167 -25.40 0.70 11.51
N PHE A 168 -25.82 -0.52 11.16
CA PHE A 168 -26.93 -0.76 10.23
C PHE A 168 -28.21 -0.08 10.70
N GLY A 169 -28.61 -0.31 11.96
CA GLY A 169 -29.82 0.27 12.56
C GLY A 169 -29.82 1.79 12.54
N ALA A 170 -28.68 2.43 12.82
CA ALA A 170 -28.54 3.89 12.80
C ALA A 170 -28.74 4.46 11.39
N MET A 171 -28.20 3.80 10.36
CA MET A 171 -28.36 4.21 8.96
C MET A 171 -29.79 3.95 8.46
N TYR A 172 -30.39 2.83 8.85
CA TYR A 172 -31.78 2.51 8.52
C TYR A 172 -32.74 3.55 9.11
N LYS A 173 -32.58 3.90 10.37
CA LYS A 173 -33.38 4.91 11.07
C LYS A 173 -33.37 6.28 10.43
N LYS A 174 -32.24 6.66 9.84
CA LYS A 174 -32.08 7.91 9.06
C LYS A 174 -32.71 7.81 7.66
N GLY A 175 -33.22 6.65 7.27
CA GLY A 175 -33.79 6.43 5.94
C GLY A 175 -32.78 6.24 4.81
N TYR A 176 -31.49 6.05 5.15
CA TYR A 176 -30.45 5.81 4.15
C TYR A 176 -30.49 4.38 3.61
N ILE A 177 -30.94 3.41 4.41
CA ILE A 177 -31.04 2.02 3.99
C ILE A 177 -32.48 1.72 3.58
N TYR A 178 -32.66 1.15 2.40
CA TYR A 178 -33.96 0.80 1.83
C TYR A 178 -33.86 -0.45 0.93
N LYS A 179 -34.99 -1.15 0.75
CA LYS A 179 -35.10 -2.25 -0.20
C LYS A 179 -35.64 -1.75 -1.53
N GLY A 180 -35.01 -2.12 -2.65
CA GLY A 180 -35.40 -1.67 -3.97
C GLY A 180 -35.12 -2.73 -5.05
N LEU A 181 -35.86 -2.62 -6.15
CA LEU A 181 -35.63 -3.42 -7.36
C LEU A 181 -34.86 -2.54 -8.36
N LYS A 182 -33.56 -2.78 -8.50
CA LYS A 182 -32.67 -2.04 -9.38
C LYS A 182 -31.67 -2.97 -10.06
N PRO A 183 -31.14 -2.63 -11.26
CA PRO A 183 -30.01 -3.33 -11.86
C PRO A 183 -28.77 -3.21 -10.98
N VAL A 184 -28.13 -4.34 -10.73
CA VAL A 184 -26.86 -4.45 -9.99
C VAL A 184 -25.91 -5.34 -10.78
N TYR A 185 -24.61 -5.27 -10.46
CA TYR A 185 -23.67 -6.29 -10.91
C TYR A 185 -24.05 -7.63 -10.30
N TRP A 186 -24.22 -8.64 -11.15
CA TRP A 186 -24.69 -9.96 -10.75
C TRP A 186 -23.76 -11.05 -11.28
N CYS A 187 -23.16 -11.80 -10.37
CA CYS A 187 -22.43 -13.01 -10.72
C CYS A 187 -23.39 -14.20 -10.76
N TYR A 188 -23.77 -14.64 -11.94
CA TYR A 188 -24.68 -15.79 -12.09
C TYR A 188 -24.01 -17.15 -11.85
N HIS A 189 -22.66 -17.17 -11.75
CA HIS A 189 -21.90 -18.36 -11.36
C HIS A 189 -21.89 -18.55 -9.85
N ASP A 190 -21.78 -17.45 -9.10
CA ASP A 190 -21.84 -17.44 -7.64
C ASP A 190 -23.23 -17.10 -7.09
N GLU A 191 -24.19 -16.78 -7.96
CA GLU A 191 -25.59 -16.44 -7.69
C GLU A 191 -25.73 -15.34 -6.61
N THR A 192 -25.00 -14.22 -6.79
CA THR A 192 -24.99 -13.11 -5.85
C THR A 192 -24.75 -11.75 -6.51
N ALA A 193 -25.30 -10.70 -5.87
CA ALA A 193 -24.95 -9.32 -6.22
C ALA A 193 -23.49 -9.02 -5.86
N LEU A 194 -22.89 -8.09 -6.58
CA LEU A 194 -21.53 -7.60 -6.38
C LEU A 194 -21.54 -6.08 -6.22
N ALA A 195 -20.63 -5.57 -5.39
CA ALA A 195 -20.31 -4.14 -5.35
C ALA A 195 -19.27 -3.80 -6.43
N GLU A 196 -19.10 -2.51 -6.71
CA GLU A 196 -18.08 -2.03 -7.66
C GLU A 196 -16.64 -2.46 -7.29
N ALA A 197 -16.33 -2.55 -6.00
CA ALA A 197 -15.04 -3.04 -5.51
C ALA A 197 -14.81 -4.56 -5.74
N GLU A 198 -15.85 -5.29 -6.13
CA GLU A 198 -15.83 -6.73 -6.33
C GLU A 198 -15.80 -7.14 -7.81
N ILE A 199 -15.58 -6.18 -8.70
CA ILE A 199 -15.45 -6.41 -10.14
C ILE A 199 -14.05 -6.09 -10.63
N GLU A 200 -13.61 -6.82 -11.65
CA GLU A 200 -12.38 -6.60 -12.40
C GLU A 200 -12.70 -6.51 -13.87
N TYR A 201 -12.07 -5.59 -14.59
CA TYR A 201 -12.26 -5.47 -16.02
C TYR A 201 -11.21 -6.26 -16.78
N GLN A 202 -11.64 -7.01 -17.78
CA GLN A 202 -10.78 -7.77 -18.70
C GLN A 202 -11.19 -7.51 -20.13
N ASP A 203 -10.24 -7.61 -21.04
CA ASP A 203 -10.49 -7.44 -22.47
C ASP A 203 -11.04 -8.74 -23.04
N ASP A 204 -12.34 -8.74 -23.39
CA ASP A 204 -13.03 -9.89 -23.96
C ASP A 204 -13.39 -9.68 -25.44
N PRO A 205 -13.26 -10.71 -26.27
CA PRO A 205 -13.79 -10.69 -27.63
C PRO A 205 -15.32 -10.74 -27.59
N CYS A 206 -15.97 -9.89 -28.37
CA CYS A 206 -17.41 -9.74 -28.37
C CYS A 206 -17.93 -9.58 -29.82
N THR A 207 -19.07 -10.21 -30.11
CA THR A 207 -19.82 -9.95 -31.33
C THR A 207 -20.84 -8.85 -31.08
N THR A 208 -20.68 -7.71 -31.75
CA THR A 208 -21.64 -6.63 -31.71
C THR A 208 -22.62 -6.75 -32.87
N VAL A 209 -23.86 -6.29 -32.68
CA VAL A 209 -24.90 -6.36 -33.69
C VAL A 209 -25.58 -5.02 -33.92
N TYR A 210 -25.88 -4.76 -35.17
CA TYR A 210 -26.72 -3.67 -35.60
C TYR A 210 -28.07 -4.30 -36.00
N VAL A 211 -29.17 -3.87 -35.35
CA VAL A 211 -30.45 -4.56 -35.44
C VAL A 211 -31.55 -3.60 -35.91
N LYS A 212 -32.31 -4.00 -36.91
CA LYS A 212 -33.45 -3.25 -37.44
C LYS A 212 -34.70 -3.50 -36.60
N PHE A 213 -35.33 -2.44 -36.15
CA PHE A 213 -36.63 -2.40 -35.49
C PHE A 213 -37.60 -1.69 -36.43
N PRO A 214 -38.45 -2.39 -37.13
CA PRO A 214 -39.40 -1.80 -38.10
C PRO A 214 -40.34 -0.80 -37.42
N LEU A 215 -40.67 0.28 -38.09
CA LEU A 215 -41.69 1.23 -37.63
C LEU A 215 -43.02 0.54 -37.48
N HIS A 216 -43.65 0.63 -36.30
CA HIS A 216 -45.00 0.15 -36.00
C HIS A 216 -46.05 1.25 -36.10
N ASP A 217 -45.81 2.39 -35.39
CA ASP A 217 -46.71 3.53 -35.33
C ASP A 217 -45.90 4.84 -35.25
N ASP A 218 -46.12 5.71 -36.24
CA ASP A 218 -45.42 7.01 -36.32
C ASP A 218 -46.15 8.15 -35.58
N GLN A 219 -47.24 7.86 -34.90
CA GLN A 219 -48.11 8.84 -34.23
C GLN A 219 -48.59 9.95 -35.17
N GLY A 220 -48.65 9.66 -36.47
CA GLY A 220 -49.04 10.63 -37.47
C GLY A 220 -48.04 11.74 -37.74
N LYS A 221 -46.79 11.58 -37.36
CA LYS A 221 -45.75 12.60 -37.50
C LYS A 221 -44.94 12.51 -38.79
N LEU A 222 -44.86 11.32 -39.42
CA LEU A 222 -44.08 11.07 -40.63
C LEU A 222 -44.92 11.20 -41.91
N THR A 223 -44.31 11.69 -42.98
CA THR A 223 -44.90 11.66 -44.31
C THR A 223 -44.92 10.25 -44.87
N ASP A 224 -45.77 9.99 -45.92
CA ASP A 224 -45.86 8.68 -46.58
C ASP A 224 -44.52 8.21 -47.18
N GLU A 225 -43.65 9.17 -47.53
CA GLU A 225 -42.30 8.89 -48.03
C GLU A 225 -41.34 8.47 -46.92
N GLU A 226 -41.38 9.14 -45.79
CA GLU A 226 -40.50 8.88 -44.63
C GLU A 226 -40.81 7.56 -43.94
N LYS A 227 -42.09 7.15 -43.85
CA LYS A 227 -42.47 5.92 -43.13
C LYS A 227 -42.35 4.65 -44.00
N LYS A 228 -42.08 4.78 -45.31
CA LYS A 228 -42.03 3.65 -46.21
C LYS A 228 -40.85 2.73 -45.90
N ASN A 229 -41.13 1.50 -45.44
CA ASN A 229 -40.10 0.51 -45.06
C ASN A 229 -39.04 1.06 -44.07
N LEU A 230 -39.46 1.91 -43.15
CA LEU A 230 -38.57 2.51 -42.16
C LEU A 230 -38.26 1.55 -41.00
N SER A 231 -37.03 1.42 -40.67
CA SER A 231 -36.54 0.75 -39.43
C SER A 231 -35.63 1.66 -38.64
N PHE A 232 -35.73 1.59 -37.33
CA PHE A 232 -34.79 2.17 -36.39
C PHE A 232 -33.64 1.19 -36.23
N VAL A 233 -32.37 1.61 -36.44
CA VAL A 233 -31.24 0.73 -36.36
C VAL A 233 -30.54 0.96 -35.01
N ILE A 234 -30.63 -0.02 -34.12
CA ILE A 234 -29.92 0.00 -32.82
C ILE A 234 -28.59 -0.72 -32.96
N TRP A 235 -27.70 -0.45 -32.03
CA TRP A 235 -26.44 -1.16 -31.85
C TRP A 235 -26.32 -1.66 -30.42
N THR A 236 -25.81 -2.89 -30.24
CA THR A 236 -25.56 -3.47 -28.93
C THR A 236 -24.36 -4.42 -28.91
N THR A 237 -23.64 -4.47 -27.82
CA THR A 237 -22.61 -5.47 -27.54
C THR A 237 -23.16 -6.69 -26.81
N THR A 238 -24.39 -6.64 -26.29
CA THR A 238 -25.01 -7.67 -25.45
C THR A 238 -26.26 -8.23 -26.11
N ILE A 239 -26.10 -9.22 -27.00
CA ILE A 239 -27.18 -9.82 -27.79
C ILE A 239 -28.28 -10.42 -26.91
N TRP A 240 -27.90 -11.10 -25.83
CA TRP A 240 -28.80 -11.77 -24.91
C TRP A 240 -29.77 -10.83 -24.16
N THR A 241 -29.54 -9.51 -24.16
CA THR A 241 -30.46 -8.56 -23.53
C THR A 241 -31.64 -8.15 -24.41
N LEU A 242 -31.56 -8.40 -25.71
CA LEU A 242 -32.60 -8.03 -26.66
C LEU A 242 -34.01 -8.54 -26.30
N PRO A 243 -34.20 -9.76 -25.75
CA PRO A 243 -35.53 -10.17 -25.28
C PRO A 243 -36.13 -9.25 -24.20
N GLY A 244 -35.30 -8.55 -23.43
CA GLY A 244 -35.72 -7.57 -22.43
C GLY A 244 -35.97 -6.16 -22.94
N ASN A 245 -35.83 -5.92 -24.26
CA ASN A 245 -36.06 -4.60 -24.85
C ASN A 245 -37.47 -4.08 -24.58
N LEU A 246 -37.60 -2.84 -24.13
CA LEU A 246 -38.88 -2.12 -24.00
C LEU A 246 -38.87 -0.79 -24.74
N ALA A 247 -37.70 -0.22 -25.02
CA ALA A 247 -37.60 1.08 -25.64
C ALA A 247 -36.34 1.19 -26.54
N ILE A 248 -36.36 2.22 -27.36
CA ILE A 248 -35.20 2.72 -28.10
C ILE A 248 -34.98 4.16 -27.67
N ALA A 249 -33.82 4.46 -27.05
CA ALA A 249 -33.50 5.81 -26.60
C ALA A 249 -32.77 6.61 -27.66
N LEU A 250 -33.17 7.87 -27.84
CA LEU A 250 -32.59 8.87 -28.72
C LEU A 250 -32.14 10.09 -27.92
N ASN A 251 -31.11 10.76 -28.39
CA ASN A 251 -30.71 12.05 -27.81
C ASN A 251 -31.69 13.13 -28.30
N PRO A 252 -32.31 13.94 -27.40
CA PRO A 252 -33.35 14.89 -27.78
C PRO A 252 -32.89 16.00 -28.74
N VAL A 253 -31.63 16.44 -28.62
CA VAL A 253 -31.10 17.61 -29.35
C VAL A 253 -30.23 17.27 -30.56
N GLU A 254 -29.85 16.02 -30.70
CA GLU A 254 -29.03 15.57 -31.84
C GLU A 254 -29.85 15.39 -33.11
N SER A 255 -29.17 15.56 -34.26
CA SER A 255 -29.77 15.37 -35.58
C SER A 255 -29.80 13.92 -35.98
N TYR A 256 -30.95 13.43 -36.38
CA TYR A 256 -31.20 12.08 -36.93
C TYR A 256 -31.66 12.17 -38.38
N VAL A 257 -31.21 11.22 -39.17
CA VAL A 257 -31.52 11.14 -40.60
C VAL A 257 -32.26 9.87 -40.94
N ILE A 258 -33.27 9.99 -41.83
CA ILE A 258 -33.84 8.84 -42.49
C ILE A 258 -33.09 8.64 -43.81
N VAL A 259 -32.43 7.49 -43.95
CA VAL A 259 -31.60 7.15 -45.10
C VAL A 259 -32.26 6.06 -45.90
N ARG A 260 -32.42 6.26 -47.21
CA ARG A 260 -32.93 5.26 -48.12
C ARG A 260 -31.78 4.51 -48.77
N ASN A 261 -31.79 3.20 -48.65
CA ASN A 261 -30.93 2.29 -49.41
C ASN A 261 -31.55 2.01 -50.77
N HIS A 262 -30.86 2.36 -51.86
CA HIS A 262 -31.36 2.16 -53.22
C HIS A 262 -31.26 0.71 -53.68
N GLN A 263 -30.49 -0.13 -53.04
CA GLN A 263 -30.32 -1.53 -53.42
C GLN A 263 -31.53 -2.38 -53.06
N ASN A 264 -32.16 -2.12 -51.90
CA ASN A 264 -33.30 -2.92 -51.41
C ASN A 264 -34.58 -2.10 -51.12
N GLY A 265 -34.52 -0.77 -51.18
CA GLY A 265 -35.64 0.12 -50.90
C GLY A 265 -36.03 0.27 -49.44
N GLU A 266 -35.26 -0.27 -48.52
CA GLU A 266 -35.43 -0.07 -47.08
C GLU A 266 -34.94 1.32 -46.65
N GLN A 267 -35.52 1.83 -45.56
CA GLN A 267 -35.10 3.08 -44.94
C GLN A 267 -34.65 2.84 -43.52
N TYR A 268 -33.61 3.61 -43.08
CA TYR A 268 -33.01 3.45 -41.81
C TYR A 268 -32.94 4.79 -41.07
N LEU A 269 -33.38 4.82 -39.81
CA LEU A 269 -33.12 5.95 -38.90
C LEU A 269 -31.84 5.70 -38.15
N VAL A 270 -30.91 6.68 -38.24
CA VAL A 270 -29.65 6.75 -37.53
C VAL A 270 -29.28 8.21 -37.19
N ALA A 271 -28.40 8.42 -36.19
CA ALA A 271 -27.87 9.76 -35.95
C ALA A 271 -27.05 10.23 -37.18
N GLU A 272 -27.23 11.49 -37.58
CA GLU A 272 -26.55 12.07 -38.74
C GLU A 272 -25.04 12.00 -38.61
N ALA A 273 -24.49 12.27 -37.40
CA ALA A 273 -23.07 12.18 -37.11
C ALA A 273 -22.46 10.76 -37.30
N LEU A 274 -23.27 9.72 -37.20
CA LEU A 274 -22.87 8.32 -37.31
C LEU A 274 -23.24 7.66 -38.62
N MET A 275 -24.02 8.35 -39.46
CA MET A 275 -24.62 7.81 -40.67
C MET A 275 -23.62 7.12 -41.62
N GLU A 276 -22.56 7.81 -42.00
CA GLU A 276 -21.57 7.27 -42.95
C GLU A 276 -20.93 5.99 -42.42
N LYS A 277 -20.60 5.96 -41.15
CA LYS A 277 -20.01 4.79 -40.48
C LYS A 277 -21.01 3.61 -40.49
N VAL A 278 -22.24 3.87 -40.11
CA VAL A 278 -23.29 2.83 -40.04
C VAL A 278 -23.60 2.28 -41.43
N MET A 279 -23.73 3.13 -42.45
CA MET A 279 -23.98 2.70 -43.84
C MET A 279 -22.82 1.84 -44.37
N LYS A 280 -21.58 2.24 -44.09
CA LYS A 280 -20.38 1.48 -44.43
C LYS A 280 -20.37 0.08 -43.81
N VAL A 281 -20.64 0.00 -42.49
CA VAL A 281 -20.69 -1.29 -41.77
C VAL A 281 -21.80 -2.19 -42.32
N GLY A 282 -22.94 -1.62 -42.66
CA GLY A 282 -24.07 -2.33 -43.30
C GLY A 282 -23.86 -2.70 -44.76
N GLY A 283 -22.73 -2.32 -45.38
CA GLY A 283 -22.47 -2.55 -46.81
C GLY A 283 -23.40 -1.74 -47.74
N VAL A 284 -23.95 -0.62 -47.25
CA VAL A 284 -24.84 0.25 -48.01
C VAL A 284 -24.01 1.32 -48.71
N GLU A 285 -23.75 1.14 -49.99
CA GLU A 285 -22.90 2.05 -50.80
C GLU A 285 -23.73 3.10 -51.56
N ASP A 286 -24.95 2.76 -51.96
CA ASP A 286 -25.85 3.62 -52.73
C ASP A 286 -27.09 4.01 -51.90
N TYR A 287 -27.06 5.23 -51.33
CA TYR A 287 -28.12 5.72 -50.46
C TYR A 287 -28.33 7.24 -50.60
N THR A 288 -29.53 7.68 -50.19
CA THR A 288 -29.85 9.11 -50.08
C THR A 288 -30.51 9.41 -48.73
N VAL A 289 -30.26 10.63 -48.22
CA VAL A 289 -30.96 11.15 -47.06
C VAL A 289 -32.34 11.64 -47.49
N VAL A 290 -33.38 11.05 -46.91
CA VAL A 290 -34.79 11.40 -47.18
C VAL A 290 -35.21 12.63 -46.37
N SER A 291 -34.90 12.62 -45.09
CA SER A 291 -35.24 13.75 -44.18
C SER A 291 -34.27 13.84 -43.00
N ARG A 292 -34.38 14.95 -42.30
CA ARG A 292 -33.62 15.24 -41.06
C ARG A 292 -34.57 15.76 -39.99
N HIS A 293 -34.43 15.24 -38.78
CA HIS A 293 -35.19 15.68 -37.61
C HIS A 293 -34.32 15.64 -36.35
N GLU A 294 -34.61 16.45 -35.35
CA GLU A 294 -34.05 16.28 -34.03
C GLU A 294 -34.63 15.03 -33.36
N GLY A 295 -33.87 14.41 -32.44
CA GLY A 295 -34.31 13.18 -31.75
C GLY A 295 -35.65 13.36 -31.02
N ALA A 296 -35.93 14.54 -30.48
CA ALA A 296 -37.21 14.86 -29.85
C ALA A 296 -38.45 14.66 -30.77
N PHE A 297 -38.27 14.79 -32.08
CA PHE A 297 -39.35 14.58 -33.04
C PHE A 297 -39.91 13.14 -32.99
N PHE A 298 -39.07 12.15 -32.76
CA PHE A 298 -39.43 10.73 -32.77
C PHE A 298 -40.04 10.23 -31.45
N GLU A 299 -40.09 11.08 -30.42
CA GLU A 299 -40.58 10.68 -29.09
C GLU A 299 -42.01 10.06 -29.19
N ASN A 300 -42.17 8.93 -28.47
CA ASN A 300 -43.41 8.14 -28.40
C ASN A 300 -43.82 7.39 -29.65
N MET A 301 -43.05 7.40 -30.73
CA MET A 301 -43.28 6.43 -31.84
C MET A 301 -43.08 5.01 -31.34
N LEU A 302 -43.63 4.04 -32.05
CA LEU A 302 -43.49 2.62 -31.73
C LEU A 302 -42.76 1.90 -32.83
N ALA A 303 -41.91 0.97 -32.47
CA ALA A 303 -41.24 0.04 -33.39
C ALA A 303 -41.63 -1.41 -33.07
N ASP A 304 -41.64 -2.27 -34.05
CA ASP A 304 -41.82 -3.71 -33.85
C ASP A 304 -40.51 -4.33 -33.33
N HIS A 305 -40.61 -5.18 -32.31
CA HIS A 305 -39.45 -5.96 -31.85
C HIS A 305 -39.03 -6.95 -32.95
N PRO A 306 -37.71 -7.10 -33.25
CA PRO A 306 -37.24 -7.81 -34.44
C PRO A 306 -37.57 -9.32 -34.50
N PHE A 307 -37.87 -9.95 -33.34
CA PHE A 307 -38.16 -11.40 -33.29
C PHE A 307 -39.12 -11.83 -32.16
N LEU A 308 -39.65 -10.89 -31.37
CA LEU A 308 -40.68 -11.16 -30.37
C LEU A 308 -41.97 -10.38 -30.67
N PRO A 309 -43.17 -10.91 -30.36
CA PRO A 309 -44.45 -10.27 -30.69
C PRO A 309 -44.81 -9.13 -29.71
N LYS A 310 -43.97 -8.09 -29.70
CA LYS A 310 -44.14 -6.89 -28.88
C LYS A 310 -43.58 -5.66 -29.57
N THR A 311 -43.94 -4.47 -29.05
CA THR A 311 -43.43 -3.19 -29.55
C THR A 311 -42.41 -2.61 -28.63
N SER A 312 -41.55 -1.74 -29.19
CA SER A 312 -40.53 -0.95 -28.54
C SER A 312 -40.86 0.52 -28.69
N ARG A 313 -40.94 1.29 -27.58
CA ARG A 313 -41.28 2.70 -27.61
C ARG A 313 -40.03 3.55 -27.79
N LEU A 314 -40.10 4.56 -28.65
CA LEU A 314 -39.04 5.55 -28.77
C LEU A 314 -39.10 6.54 -27.58
N VAL A 315 -37.99 6.72 -26.88
CA VAL A 315 -37.86 7.56 -25.68
C VAL A 315 -36.65 8.47 -25.81
N LEU A 316 -36.61 9.53 -25.03
CA LEU A 316 -35.50 10.49 -25.04
C LEU A 316 -34.57 10.27 -23.85
N ALA A 317 -33.27 10.35 -24.11
CA ALA A 317 -32.25 10.23 -23.05
C ALA A 317 -30.96 10.99 -23.39
N ASP A 318 -30.52 11.81 -22.47
CA ASP A 318 -29.32 12.66 -22.64
C ASP A 318 -28.01 11.87 -22.65
N TYR A 319 -28.03 10.62 -22.12
CA TYR A 319 -26.85 9.73 -22.12
C TYR A 319 -26.51 9.14 -23.50
N VAL A 320 -27.38 9.30 -24.48
CA VAL A 320 -27.09 8.81 -25.83
C VAL A 320 -26.05 9.70 -26.49
N THR A 321 -24.85 9.16 -26.72
CA THR A 321 -23.71 9.86 -27.31
C THR A 321 -23.55 9.56 -28.79
N MET A 322 -22.77 10.40 -29.49
CA MET A 322 -22.47 10.24 -30.93
C MET A 322 -21.06 9.65 -31.17
N ASP A 323 -20.46 9.02 -30.15
CA ASP A 323 -19.10 8.47 -30.24
C ASP A 323 -19.06 7.10 -30.91
N SER A 324 -20.11 6.31 -30.74
CA SER A 324 -20.22 4.93 -31.27
C SER A 324 -21.64 4.50 -31.51
N GLY A 325 -21.82 3.36 -32.19
CA GLY A 325 -23.11 2.79 -32.46
C GLY A 325 -23.86 3.51 -33.58
N THR A 326 -25.14 3.77 -33.37
CA THR A 326 -26.08 4.33 -34.38
C THR A 326 -26.77 5.62 -33.92
N GLY A 327 -26.63 6.00 -32.68
CA GLY A 327 -27.42 7.04 -32.01
C GLY A 327 -28.81 6.60 -31.56
N CYS A 328 -29.20 5.35 -31.87
CA CYS A 328 -30.40 4.68 -31.38
C CYS A 328 -29.97 3.61 -30.37
N VAL A 329 -30.28 3.79 -29.10
CA VAL A 329 -29.81 2.89 -28.03
C VAL A 329 -30.93 1.92 -27.63
N HIS A 330 -30.62 0.62 -27.74
CA HIS A 330 -31.43 -0.45 -27.18
C HIS A 330 -31.57 -0.27 -25.67
N THR A 331 -32.81 -0.22 -25.18
CA THR A 331 -33.10 0.07 -23.77
C THR A 331 -33.87 -1.08 -23.14
N ALA A 332 -33.24 -1.71 -22.11
CA ALA A 332 -33.79 -2.84 -21.37
C ALA A 332 -33.62 -2.59 -19.85
N PRO A 333 -34.67 -2.16 -19.14
CA PRO A 333 -34.62 -1.66 -17.77
C PRO A 333 -34.09 -2.66 -16.75
N GLY A 334 -34.18 -3.96 -17.06
CA GLY A 334 -33.64 -5.01 -16.19
C GLY A 334 -32.12 -5.19 -16.25
N PHE A 335 -31.42 -4.54 -17.19
CA PHE A 335 -30.01 -4.83 -17.49
C PHE A 335 -29.11 -3.59 -17.59
N GLY A 336 -29.62 -2.40 -17.29
CA GLY A 336 -28.83 -1.17 -17.27
C GLY A 336 -29.41 -0.13 -16.33
N ALA A 337 -28.52 0.59 -15.62
CA ALA A 337 -28.94 1.63 -14.68
C ALA A 337 -29.63 2.81 -15.39
N ASP A 338 -29.05 3.28 -16.51
CA ASP A 338 -29.61 4.35 -17.32
C ASP A 338 -30.92 3.95 -17.98
N ASP A 339 -30.97 2.70 -18.45
CA ASP A 339 -32.18 2.09 -19.00
C ASP A 339 -33.32 2.06 -17.98
N TYR A 340 -32.98 1.64 -16.74
CA TYR A 340 -33.92 1.62 -15.63
C TYR A 340 -34.47 3.01 -15.32
N GLN A 341 -33.61 4.03 -15.20
CA GLN A 341 -34.04 5.39 -14.90
C GLN A 341 -34.91 5.96 -16.02
N THR A 342 -34.53 5.73 -17.27
CA THR A 342 -35.29 6.18 -18.43
C THR A 342 -36.65 5.50 -18.51
N CYS A 343 -36.70 4.18 -18.40
CA CYS A 343 -37.98 3.46 -18.41
C CYS A 343 -38.90 3.88 -17.27
N ARG A 344 -38.35 4.09 -16.08
CA ARG A 344 -39.09 4.59 -14.90
C ARG A 344 -39.70 5.98 -15.16
N ARG A 345 -38.94 6.90 -15.79
CA ARG A 345 -39.41 8.23 -16.15
C ARG A 345 -40.61 8.19 -17.12
N TYR A 346 -40.63 7.20 -18.01
CA TYR A 346 -41.72 6.96 -18.96
C TYR A 346 -42.82 6.03 -18.43
N GLY A 347 -42.80 5.65 -17.16
CA GLY A 347 -43.82 4.80 -16.50
C GLY A 347 -43.89 3.38 -17.06
N MET A 348 -42.75 2.84 -17.55
CA MET A 348 -42.67 1.48 -18.07
C MET A 348 -42.43 0.47 -16.93
N ASP A 349 -43.00 -0.72 -17.07
CA ASP A 349 -42.80 -1.82 -16.12
C ASP A 349 -41.38 -2.36 -16.18
N MET A 350 -40.91 -2.85 -15.02
CA MET A 350 -39.64 -3.55 -14.90
C MET A 350 -39.76 -4.97 -15.41
N VAL A 351 -38.98 -5.31 -16.43
CA VAL A 351 -38.90 -6.66 -17.00
C VAL A 351 -37.49 -7.22 -16.84
N VAL A 352 -37.37 -8.41 -16.24
CA VAL A 352 -36.09 -9.11 -16.01
C VAL A 352 -36.21 -10.53 -16.60
N PRO A 353 -35.92 -10.71 -17.90
CA PRO A 353 -36.09 -12.01 -18.57
C PRO A 353 -34.93 -12.99 -18.31
N VAL A 354 -34.14 -12.80 -17.27
CA VAL A 354 -33.00 -13.67 -16.86
C VAL A 354 -33.10 -13.94 -15.36
N ASN A 355 -32.99 -15.20 -14.95
CA ASN A 355 -33.01 -15.63 -13.54
C ASN A 355 -31.64 -15.53 -12.86
N ASP A 356 -31.58 -15.95 -11.59
CA ASP A 356 -30.37 -15.86 -10.75
C ASP A 356 -29.19 -16.67 -11.29
N GLN A 357 -29.44 -17.76 -12.03
CA GLN A 357 -28.46 -18.62 -12.67
C GLN A 357 -28.01 -18.12 -14.06
N GLY A 358 -28.42 -16.91 -14.47
CA GLY A 358 -28.09 -16.37 -15.79
C GLY A 358 -28.85 -17.03 -16.94
N ARG A 359 -29.97 -17.69 -16.64
CA ARG A 359 -30.80 -18.35 -17.66
C ARG A 359 -32.03 -17.52 -18.02
N HIS A 360 -32.37 -17.48 -19.30
CA HIS A 360 -33.58 -16.84 -19.75
C HIS A 360 -34.83 -17.45 -19.10
N THR A 361 -35.77 -16.61 -18.71
CA THR A 361 -37.11 -17.00 -18.21
C THR A 361 -38.07 -17.19 -19.36
N ASP A 362 -39.29 -17.67 -19.07
CA ASP A 362 -40.34 -17.86 -20.07
C ASP A 362 -40.71 -16.59 -20.86
N TYR A 363 -40.41 -15.40 -20.29
CA TYR A 363 -40.59 -14.11 -20.96
C TYR A 363 -39.77 -14.00 -22.28
N ALA A 364 -38.61 -14.65 -22.33
CA ALA A 364 -37.77 -14.67 -23.55
C ALA A 364 -38.25 -15.66 -24.61
N GLY A 365 -39.41 -16.27 -24.43
CA GLY A 365 -40.04 -17.20 -25.40
C GLY A 365 -39.16 -18.42 -25.66
N LYS A 366 -38.82 -18.67 -26.93
CA LYS A 366 -38.03 -19.85 -27.34
C LYS A 366 -36.63 -19.94 -26.74
N TYR A 367 -36.10 -18.87 -26.16
CA TYR A 367 -34.78 -18.84 -25.49
C TYR A 367 -34.88 -19.26 -24.02
N ALA A 368 -36.08 -19.48 -23.49
CA ALA A 368 -36.29 -19.88 -22.09
C ALA A 368 -35.43 -21.08 -21.69
N GLY A 369 -34.77 -20.98 -20.52
CA GLY A 369 -33.86 -21.99 -20.00
C GLY A 369 -32.42 -21.97 -20.55
N MET A 370 -32.14 -21.24 -21.64
CA MET A 370 -30.79 -21.07 -22.16
C MET A 370 -29.98 -20.14 -21.26
N LEU A 371 -28.71 -20.44 -21.06
CA LEU A 371 -27.76 -19.52 -20.43
C LEU A 371 -27.57 -18.31 -21.37
N VAL A 372 -27.35 -17.12 -20.78
CA VAL A 372 -27.17 -15.87 -21.54
C VAL A 372 -26.09 -15.98 -22.63
N GLU A 373 -24.98 -16.62 -22.36
CA GLU A 373 -23.92 -16.86 -23.35
C GLU A 373 -24.32 -17.85 -24.43
N GLU A 374 -25.05 -18.90 -24.08
CA GLU A 374 -25.56 -19.93 -25.02
C GLU A 374 -26.62 -19.37 -25.98
N SER A 375 -27.36 -18.35 -25.55
CA SER A 375 -28.43 -17.73 -26.35
C SER A 375 -27.88 -16.79 -27.44
N ASN A 376 -26.68 -16.21 -27.27
CA ASN A 376 -26.12 -15.24 -28.21
C ASN A 376 -26.06 -15.77 -29.67
N PRO A 377 -25.46 -16.94 -29.97
CA PRO A 377 -25.39 -17.45 -31.34
C PRO A 377 -26.77 -17.83 -31.88
N VAL A 378 -27.69 -18.25 -31.00
CA VAL A 378 -29.07 -18.62 -31.43
C VAL A 378 -29.85 -17.37 -31.82
N ILE A 379 -29.83 -16.31 -31.00
CA ILE A 379 -30.50 -15.03 -31.29
C ILE A 379 -29.91 -14.40 -32.57
N LEU A 380 -28.57 -14.45 -32.72
CA LEU A 380 -27.89 -13.92 -33.90
C LEU A 380 -28.38 -14.63 -35.18
N LYS A 381 -28.48 -15.95 -35.17
CA LYS A 381 -28.98 -16.73 -36.28
C LYS A 381 -30.44 -16.38 -36.58
N ASP A 382 -31.29 -16.28 -35.56
CA ASP A 382 -32.70 -15.91 -35.75
C ASP A 382 -32.87 -14.52 -36.37
N MET A 383 -32.05 -13.55 -35.97
CA MET A 383 -32.06 -12.22 -36.58
C MET A 383 -31.62 -12.23 -38.05
N GLN A 384 -30.66 -13.12 -38.40
CA GLN A 384 -30.25 -13.33 -39.79
C GLN A 384 -31.40 -13.91 -40.61
N GLU A 385 -32.05 -14.96 -40.11
CA GLU A 385 -33.16 -15.62 -40.78
C GLU A 385 -34.40 -14.71 -40.91
N ALA A 386 -34.68 -13.89 -39.92
CA ALA A 386 -35.78 -12.89 -39.95
C ALA A 386 -35.45 -11.65 -40.79
N GLY A 387 -34.20 -11.48 -41.23
CA GLY A 387 -33.76 -10.30 -41.98
C GLY A 387 -33.69 -9.02 -41.13
N SER A 388 -33.74 -9.15 -39.81
CA SER A 388 -33.63 -8.01 -38.86
C SER A 388 -32.19 -7.63 -38.50
N LEU A 389 -31.22 -8.50 -38.79
CA LEU A 389 -29.81 -8.16 -38.62
C LEU A 389 -29.38 -7.19 -39.75
N PHE A 390 -28.98 -6.00 -39.40
CA PHE A 390 -28.41 -5.02 -40.34
C PHE A 390 -26.93 -5.31 -40.62
N ALA A 391 -26.13 -5.50 -39.55
CA ALA A 391 -24.72 -5.85 -39.61
C ALA A 391 -24.23 -6.49 -38.29
N SER A 392 -23.04 -7.13 -38.34
CA SER A 392 -22.34 -7.60 -37.13
C SER A 392 -20.85 -7.40 -37.28
N GLU A 393 -20.18 -7.10 -36.19
CA GLU A 393 -18.72 -6.91 -36.10
C GLU A 393 -18.13 -7.66 -34.91
N GLN A 394 -16.88 -8.07 -35.04
CA GLN A 394 -16.10 -8.59 -33.92
C GLN A 394 -15.27 -7.46 -33.31
N ILE A 395 -15.42 -7.24 -32.02
CA ILE A 395 -14.63 -6.26 -31.29
C ILE A 395 -14.00 -6.89 -30.06
N VAL A 396 -13.00 -6.24 -29.51
CA VAL A 396 -12.48 -6.53 -28.18
C VAL A 396 -12.83 -5.33 -27.30
N HIS A 397 -13.47 -5.59 -26.18
CA HIS A 397 -13.83 -4.52 -25.26
C HIS A 397 -13.57 -4.92 -23.80
N SER A 398 -13.40 -3.93 -22.94
CA SER A 398 -13.25 -4.11 -21.50
C SER A 398 -14.60 -4.54 -20.90
N TYR A 399 -14.65 -5.75 -20.33
CA TYR A 399 -15.87 -6.33 -19.75
C TYR A 399 -15.71 -6.67 -18.26
N PRO A 400 -16.75 -6.45 -17.42
CA PRO A 400 -16.67 -6.71 -15.99
C PRO A 400 -16.71 -8.22 -15.67
N HIS A 401 -15.77 -8.65 -14.80
CA HIS A 401 -15.65 -10.01 -14.30
C HIS A 401 -15.76 -10.03 -12.78
N CYS A 402 -16.25 -11.14 -12.24
CA CYS A 402 -16.25 -11.37 -10.80
C CYS A 402 -14.81 -11.49 -10.29
N TRP A 403 -14.46 -10.72 -9.28
CA TRP A 403 -13.12 -10.72 -8.67
C TRP A 403 -12.69 -12.08 -8.09
N ARG A 404 -13.66 -12.98 -7.81
CA ARG A 404 -13.41 -14.30 -7.20
C ARG A 404 -13.40 -15.44 -8.19
N CYS A 405 -14.49 -15.66 -8.91
CA CYS A 405 -14.54 -16.73 -9.91
C CYS A 405 -13.85 -16.38 -11.23
N LYS A 406 -13.48 -15.08 -11.43
CA LYS A 406 -12.83 -14.55 -12.64
C LYS A 406 -13.63 -14.75 -13.93
N LYS A 407 -14.92 -14.96 -13.82
CA LYS A 407 -15.83 -15.16 -14.96
C LYS A 407 -16.61 -13.88 -15.24
N PRO A 408 -17.07 -13.70 -16.48
CA PRO A 408 -17.93 -12.58 -16.85
C PRO A 408 -19.17 -12.51 -15.98
N ILE A 409 -19.62 -11.30 -15.69
CA ILE A 409 -20.83 -11.01 -14.91
C ILE A 409 -21.85 -10.32 -15.78
N ILE A 410 -23.06 -10.15 -15.25
CA ILE A 410 -24.13 -9.43 -15.95
C ILE A 410 -24.64 -8.28 -15.08
N PHE A 411 -25.27 -7.28 -15.69
CA PHE A 411 -26.18 -6.39 -15.01
C PHE A 411 -27.56 -7.03 -14.97
N ARG A 412 -28.18 -7.07 -13.79
CA ARG A 412 -29.49 -7.68 -13.60
C ARG A 412 -30.26 -6.97 -12.48
N ALA A 413 -31.49 -6.55 -12.77
CA ALA A 413 -32.37 -6.03 -11.74
C ALA A 413 -32.84 -7.17 -10.81
N THR A 414 -32.66 -6.96 -9.53
CA THR A 414 -33.06 -7.89 -8.47
C THR A 414 -33.43 -7.11 -7.21
N PRO A 415 -34.36 -7.61 -6.36
CA PRO A 415 -34.65 -6.98 -5.10
C PRO A 415 -33.41 -7.05 -4.19
N GLN A 416 -32.89 -5.91 -3.80
CA GLN A 416 -31.70 -5.80 -2.96
C GLN A 416 -31.88 -4.72 -1.91
N TRP A 417 -31.04 -4.77 -0.86
CA TRP A 417 -30.88 -3.69 0.10
C TRP A 417 -29.81 -2.72 -0.38
N PHE A 418 -30.15 -1.44 -0.36
CA PHE A 418 -29.28 -0.35 -0.77
C PHE A 418 -29.08 0.66 0.36
N CYS A 419 -27.88 1.23 0.39
CA CYS A 419 -27.61 2.47 1.12
C CYS A 419 -27.60 3.63 0.11
N SER A 420 -28.50 4.61 0.32
CA SER A 420 -28.59 5.84 -0.49
C SER A 420 -27.43 6.77 -0.12
N VAL A 421 -26.32 6.68 -0.86
CA VAL A 421 -25.15 7.54 -0.66
C VAL A 421 -25.46 8.98 -1.03
N ASP A 422 -26.33 9.21 -2.02
CA ASP A 422 -26.76 10.56 -2.45
C ASP A 422 -27.32 11.40 -1.28
N SER A 423 -27.93 10.77 -0.28
CA SER A 423 -28.53 11.45 0.86
C SER A 423 -27.52 12.16 1.79
N PHE A 424 -26.23 11.78 1.75
CA PHE A 424 -25.14 12.33 2.58
C PHE A 424 -23.81 12.45 1.84
N LYS A 425 -23.84 12.41 0.51
CA LYS A 425 -22.66 12.49 -0.37
C LYS A 425 -21.84 13.76 -0.17
N ASP A 426 -22.50 14.89 -0.01
CA ASP A 426 -21.83 16.17 0.20
C ASP A 426 -21.12 16.22 1.56
N ASP A 427 -21.74 15.69 2.62
CA ASP A 427 -21.13 15.57 3.94
C ASP A 427 -19.91 14.65 3.91
N ALA A 428 -19.98 13.53 3.16
CA ALA A 428 -18.86 12.62 2.98
C ALA A 428 -17.70 13.28 2.21
N CYS A 429 -18.01 14.07 1.17
CA CYS A 429 -17.00 14.86 0.45
C CYS A 429 -16.37 15.95 1.33
N ALA A 430 -17.16 16.63 2.16
CA ALA A 430 -16.66 17.62 3.10
C ALA A 430 -15.74 17.01 4.17
N ALA A 431 -16.08 15.81 4.66
CA ALA A 431 -15.24 15.10 5.63
C ALA A 431 -13.83 14.76 5.09
N CYS A 432 -13.64 14.68 3.77
CA CYS A 432 -12.32 14.48 3.17
C CYS A 432 -11.38 15.68 3.36
N ASP A 433 -11.91 16.89 3.54
CA ASP A 433 -11.11 18.11 3.68
C ASP A 433 -10.35 18.19 5.01
N ASP A 434 -10.83 17.47 6.02
CA ASP A 434 -10.21 17.39 7.34
C ASP A 434 -9.12 16.30 7.43
N VAL A 435 -8.87 15.56 6.35
CA VAL A 435 -7.91 14.45 6.30
C VAL A 435 -6.65 14.87 5.57
N ARG A 436 -5.48 14.53 6.14
CA ARG A 436 -4.19 14.62 5.45
C ARG A 436 -4.02 13.40 4.55
N TRP A 437 -3.99 13.63 3.24
CA TRP A 437 -3.83 12.58 2.23
C TRP A 437 -2.38 12.45 1.79
N LEU A 438 -1.88 11.22 1.78
CA LEU A 438 -0.54 10.86 1.33
C LEU A 438 -0.62 9.66 0.37
N PRO A 439 -0.39 9.87 -0.94
CA PRO A 439 -0.09 11.13 -1.65
C PRO A 439 -1.25 12.14 -1.64
N ALA A 440 -0.93 13.43 -1.83
CA ALA A 440 -1.91 14.52 -1.76
C ALA A 440 -3.08 14.41 -2.77
N TRP A 441 -2.87 13.78 -3.93
CA TRP A 441 -3.93 13.54 -4.93
C TRP A 441 -5.05 12.60 -4.43
N GLY A 442 -4.82 11.92 -3.32
CA GLY A 442 -5.81 10.99 -2.71
C GLY A 442 -7.15 11.65 -2.41
N ILE A 443 -7.16 12.93 -2.01
CA ILE A 443 -8.40 13.67 -1.76
C ILE A 443 -9.26 13.80 -3.01
N ASP A 444 -8.66 14.17 -4.15
CA ASP A 444 -9.40 14.34 -5.40
C ASP A 444 -9.97 13.03 -5.90
N ARG A 445 -9.17 11.95 -5.78
CA ARG A 445 -9.61 10.60 -6.12
C ARG A 445 -10.78 10.14 -5.25
N MET A 446 -10.69 10.31 -3.93
CA MET A 446 -11.78 9.93 -3.02
C MET A 446 -13.05 10.71 -3.30
N LYS A 447 -12.95 12.03 -3.44
CA LYS A 447 -14.11 12.90 -3.73
C LYS A 447 -14.75 12.56 -5.08
N ALA A 448 -13.96 12.33 -6.13
CA ALA A 448 -14.46 11.91 -7.43
C ALA A 448 -15.25 10.58 -7.32
N MET A 449 -14.67 9.57 -6.67
CA MET A 449 -15.32 8.28 -6.48
C MET A 449 -16.61 8.37 -5.65
N ILE A 450 -16.67 9.24 -4.62
CA ILE A 450 -17.90 9.45 -3.85
C ILE A 450 -18.97 10.15 -4.70
N ARG A 451 -18.60 11.17 -5.47
CA ARG A 451 -19.55 11.92 -6.32
C ARG A 451 -20.18 11.06 -7.41
N GLU A 452 -19.38 10.18 -8.02
CA GLU A 452 -19.83 9.28 -9.09
C GLU A 452 -20.51 8.03 -8.57
N ARG A 453 -20.43 7.76 -7.25
CA ARG A 453 -20.98 6.53 -6.67
C ARG A 453 -22.49 6.48 -6.79
N ALA A 454 -22.98 5.37 -7.35
CA ALA A 454 -24.39 4.98 -7.25
C ALA A 454 -24.72 4.52 -5.81
N ASP A 455 -26.00 4.25 -5.53
CA ASP A 455 -26.42 3.65 -4.26
C ASP A 455 -25.62 2.36 -3.99
N TRP A 456 -25.15 2.22 -2.77
CA TRP A 456 -24.38 1.06 -2.35
C TRP A 456 -25.29 -0.15 -2.14
N CYS A 457 -25.19 -1.18 -2.97
CA CYS A 457 -25.85 -2.46 -2.76
C CYS A 457 -25.17 -3.20 -1.61
N ILE A 458 -25.85 -3.23 -0.43
CA ILE A 458 -25.31 -3.80 0.82
C ILE A 458 -25.77 -5.24 1.09
N SER A 459 -26.63 -5.83 0.26
CA SER A 459 -27.07 -7.21 0.44
C SER A 459 -26.31 -8.18 -0.47
N ARG A 460 -26.07 -9.38 0.06
CA ARG A 460 -25.44 -10.50 -0.63
C ARG A 460 -26.24 -11.77 -0.40
N GLN A 461 -26.38 -12.60 -1.42
CA GLN A 461 -27.04 -13.89 -1.37
C GLN A 461 -26.04 -14.96 -0.94
N ARG A 462 -25.45 -14.79 0.25
CA ARG A 462 -24.43 -15.67 0.83
C ARG A 462 -24.93 -16.32 2.13
N ARG A 463 -24.29 -17.43 2.52
CA ARG A 463 -24.56 -18.11 3.79
C ARG A 463 -23.61 -17.69 4.91
N TRP A 464 -22.37 -17.30 4.51
CA TRP A 464 -21.35 -16.82 5.46
C TRP A 464 -21.20 -15.30 5.35
N GLY A 465 -21.69 -14.60 6.33
CA GLY A 465 -21.72 -13.16 6.45
C GLY A 465 -22.61 -12.74 7.60
N LEU A 466 -22.59 -11.47 7.98
CA LEU A 466 -23.52 -10.94 8.96
C LEU A 466 -24.93 -10.87 8.35
N PRO A 467 -25.94 -11.55 8.91
CA PRO A 467 -27.30 -11.46 8.39
C PRO A 467 -27.85 -10.05 8.52
N ILE A 468 -28.60 -9.60 7.52
CA ILE A 468 -29.29 -8.31 7.57
C ILE A 468 -30.39 -8.37 8.65
N PRO A 469 -30.33 -7.50 9.69
CA PRO A 469 -31.19 -7.63 10.90
C PRO A 469 -32.59 -7.05 10.68
N VAL A 470 -33.28 -7.48 9.64
CA VAL A 470 -34.61 -7.03 9.24
C VAL A 470 -35.61 -8.18 9.31
N PHE A 471 -36.78 -7.89 9.86
CA PHE A 471 -37.94 -8.79 9.88
C PHE A 471 -38.99 -8.32 8.89
N TYR A 472 -39.86 -9.23 8.46
CA TYR A 472 -41.03 -8.93 7.66
C TYR A 472 -42.27 -9.37 8.44
N CYS A 473 -43.29 -8.50 8.50
CA CYS A 473 -44.57 -8.89 9.06
C CYS A 473 -45.31 -9.84 8.10
N LYS A 474 -45.69 -11.02 8.54
CA LYS A 474 -46.45 -11.97 7.70
C LYS A 474 -47.81 -11.44 7.29
N ASP A 475 -48.45 -10.53 8.07
CA ASP A 475 -49.77 -10.01 7.78
C ASP A 475 -49.77 -8.87 6.76
N CYS A 476 -48.79 -7.94 6.80
CA CYS A 476 -48.73 -6.78 5.89
C CYS A 476 -47.53 -6.76 4.95
N GLY A 477 -46.59 -7.69 5.09
CA GLY A 477 -45.40 -7.82 4.22
C GLY A 477 -44.36 -6.72 4.41
N LYS A 478 -44.55 -5.76 5.28
CA LYS A 478 -43.65 -4.62 5.47
C LYS A 478 -42.38 -4.99 6.21
N PRO A 479 -41.19 -4.45 5.78
CA PRO A 479 -39.94 -4.63 6.52
C PRO A 479 -39.97 -3.89 7.85
N ILE A 480 -39.41 -4.51 8.86
CA ILE A 480 -39.35 -4.02 10.26
C ILE A 480 -37.89 -3.97 10.71
N CYS A 481 -37.43 -2.79 11.05
CA CYS A 481 -36.15 -2.53 11.70
C CYS A 481 -36.33 -1.34 12.64
N THR A 482 -36.49 -1.60 13.92
CA THR A 482 -36.75 -0.59 14.96
C THR A 482 -35.60 -0.57 15.97
N ASP A 483 -35.54 0.48 16.81
CA ASP A 483 -34.55 0.55 17.89
C ASP A 483 -34.65 -0.68 18.81
N GLU A 484 -35.85 -1.17 19.06
CA GLU A 484 -36.10 -2.33 19.93
C GLU A 484 -35.61 -3.64 19.29
N THR A 485 -35.89 -3.86 18.00
CA THR A 485 -35.42 -5.06 17.29
C THR A 485 -33.90 -5.04 17.13
N ILE A 486 -33.32 -3.90 16.82
CA ILE A 486 -31.85 -3.75 16.74
C ILE A 486 -31.18 -4.00 18.09
N ALA A 487 -31.73 -3.45 19.20
CA ALA A 487 -31.20 -3.69 20.55
C ALA A 487 -31.25 -5.17 20.92
N LYS A 488 -32.38 -5.85 20.61
CA LYS A 488 -32.56 -7.29 20.87
C LYS A 488 -31.54 -8.11 20.05
N ILE A 489 -31.40 -7.87 18.75
CA ILE A 489 -30.49 -8.63 17.89
C ILE A 489 -29.03 -8.35 18.25
N SER A 490 -28.66 -7.10 18.51
CA SER A 490 -27.31 -6.75 18.98
C SER A 490 -26.95 -7.52 20.25
N LYS A 491 -27.89 -7.60 21.23
CA LYS A 491 -27.67 -8.37 22.45
C LYS A 491 -27.50 -9.87 22.17
N LEU A 492 -28.36 -10.45 21.33
CA LEU A 492 -28.29 -11.87 20.97
C LEU A 492 -26.99 -12.21 20.21
N PHE A 493 -26.59 -11.37 19.28
CA PHE A 493 -25.33 -11.57 18.53
C PHE A 493 -24.12 -11.42 19.46
N GLY A 494 -24.13 -10.45 20.38
CA GLY A 494 -23.06 -10.30 21.38
C GLY A 494 -22.92 -11.48 22.35
N GLU A 495 -24.02 -12.18 22.61
CA GLU A 495 -24.04 -13.32 23.54
C GLU A 495 -23.79 -14.67 22.84
N PHE A 496 -24.36 -14.89 21.64
CA PHE A 496 -24.35 -16.19 20.94
C PHE A 496 -23.68 -16.18 19.57
N GLY A 497 -23.30 -15.00 19.03
CA GLY A 497 -22.87 -14.82 17.64
C GLY A 497 -24.05 -14.84 16.65
N SER A 498 -23.79 -14.46 15.41
CA SER A 498 -24.81 -14.32 14.37
C SER A 498 -25.43 -15.65 13.89
N ASN A 499 -24.86 -16.79 14.25
CA ASN A 499 -25.45 -18.12 13.93
C ASN A 499 -26.85 -18.27 14.50
N ILE A 500 -27.15 -17.64 15.65
CA ILE A 500 -28.46 -17.67 16.26
C ILE A 500 -29.59 -17.18 15.33
N TRP A 501 -29.27 -16.30 14.37
CA TRP A 501 -30.20 -15.84 13.35
C TRP A 501 -30.73 -16.98 12.47
N PHE A 502 -29.93 -18.00 12.23
CA PHE A 502 -30.28 -19.16 11.42
C PHE A 502 -30.74 -20.36 12.22
N GLU A 503 -30.52 -20.36 13.53
CA GLU A 503 -30.92 -21.43 14.46
C GLU A 503 -32.30 -21.25 15.05
N LYS A 504 -32.76 -19.98 15.19
CA LYS A 504 -34.03 -19.60 15.83
C LYS A 504 -35.04 -19.11 14.79
N GLU A 505 -36.33 -19.28 15.12
CA GLU A 505 -37.42 -18.71 14.33
C GLU A 505 -37.55 -17.20 14.57
N ALA A 506 -38.14 -16.47 13.60
CA ALA A 506 -38.27 -15.01 13.67
C ALA A 506 -39.00 -14.54 14.93
N ASP A 507 -40.07 -15.25 15.31
CA ASP A 507 -40.89 -14.92 16.49
C ASP A 507 -40.13 -15.07 17.83
N GLU A 508 -39.01 -15.84 17.86
CA GLU A 508 -38.11 -15.98 19.01
C GLU A 508 -37.05 -14.88 19.09
N LEU A 509 -36.73 -14.27 17.94
CA LEU A 509 -35.69 -13.26 17.82
C LEU A 509 -36.17 -11.84 18.02
N VAL A 510 -37.47 -11.57 17.87
CA VAL A 510 -38.04 -10.27 18.18
C VAL A 510 -38.21 -10.07 19.72
N PRO A 511 -38.33 -8.83 20.22
CA PRO A 511 -38.61 -8.58 21.64
C PRO A 511 -39.88 -9.27 22.08
N GLU A 512 -39.95 -9.69 23.37
CA GLU A 512 -41.13 -10.33 23.92
C GLU A 512 -42.37 -9.41 23.85
N GLY A 513 -43.47 -9.95 23.31
CA GLY A 513 -44.71 -9.19 23.10
C GLY A 513 -44.66 -8.18 21.96
N PHE A 514 -43.61 -8.21 21.12
CA PHE A 514 -43.45 -7.29 19.98
C PHE A 514 -44.60 -7.46 18.97
N THR A 515 -45.11 -6.35 18.48
CA THR A 515 -46.15 -6.30 17.43
C THR A 515 -45.67 -5.43 16.26
N CYS A 516 -46.10 -5.76 15.06
CA CYS A 516 -45.81 -4.98 13.89
C CYS A 516 -46.20 -3.51 14.05
N PRO A 517 -45.33 -2.54 13.91
CA PRO A 517 -45.63 -1.12 14.08
C PRO A 517 -46.59 -0.58 13.01
N TYR A 518 -46.84 -1.33 11.95
CA TYR A 518 -47.71 -0.91 10.85
C TYR A 518 -49.12 -1.47 10.89
N CYS A 519 -49.27 -2.71 11.36
CA CYS A 519 -50.60 -3.39 11.36
C CYS A 519 -50.96 -4.10 12.67
N GLY A 520 -50.05 -4.17 13.66
CA GLY A 520 -50.25 -4.87 14.91
C GLY A 520 -50.11 -6.40 14.83
N GLY A 521 -49.70 -6.95 13.70
CA GLY A 521 -49.44 -8.38 13.49
C GLY A 521 -48.36 -8.92 14.44
N LYS A 522 -48.39 -10.22 14.71
CA LYS A 522 -47.51 -10.87 15.71
C LYS A 522 -46.60 -11.95 15.13
N HIS A 523 -46.70 -12.22 13.84
CA HIS A 523 -45.93 -13.26 13.17
C HIS A 523 -45.00 -12.65 12.15
N PHE A 524 -43.74 -13.10 12.19
CA PHE A 524 -42.68 -12.48 11.45
C PHE A 524 -41.89 -13.51 10.61
N GLU A 525 -41.24 -13.02 9.57
CA GLU A 525 -40.20 -13.70 8.77
C GLU A 525 -38.89 -12.93 8.88
N LYS A 526 -37.78 -13.62 8.69
CA LYS A 526 -36.42 -13.02 8.71
C LYS A 526 -35.97 -12.71 7.30
N GLU A 527 -35.17 -11.66 7.16
CA GLU A 527 -34.35 -11.50 5.96
C GLU A 527 -33.33 -12.65 5.84
N THR A 528 -33.09 -13.11 4.63
CA THR A 528 -32.17 -14.25 4.36
C THR A 528 -30.83 -13.81 3.79
N ASP A 529 -30.74 -12.59 3.28
CA ASP A 529 -29.50 -12.02 2.76
C ASP A 529 -28.55 -11.63 3.88
N THR A 530 -27.25 -11.62 3.54
CA THR A 530 -26.19 -11.15 4.44
C THR A 530 -25.71 -9.78 3.99
N LEU A 531 -25.02 -9.05 4.88
CA LEU A 531 -24.38 -7.80 4.55
C LEU A 531 -23.17 -8.02 3.62
N ASP A 532 -22.87 -7.00 2.86
CA ASP A 532 -21.62 -6.86 2.11
C ASP A 532 -20.43 -6.85 3.06
N GLY A 533 -19.37 -7.62 2.81
CA GLY A 533 -18.14 -7.62 3.61
C GLY A 533 -17.47 -6.24 3.73
N TRP A 534 -17.71 -5.34 2.79
CA TRP A 534 -17.27 -3.95 2.92
C TRP A 534 -18.06 -3.15 3.95
N PHE A 535 -19.21 -3.62 4.36
CA PHE A 535 -19.95 -3.05 5.52
C PHE A 535 -19.29 -3.46 6.83
N ASP A 536 -18.80 -4.71 6.93
CA ASP A 536 -17.99 -5.20 8.05
C ASP A 536 -16.72 -4.34 8.19
N SER A 537 -15.91 -4.27 7.11
CA SER A 537 -14.69 -3.46 7.09
C SER A 537 -14.96 -1.98 7.38
N GLY A 538 -16.05 -1.44 6.82
CA GLY A 538 -16.49 -0.07 7.05
C GLY A 538 -16.92 0.22 8.49
N SER A 539 -17.35 -0.79 9.24
CA SER A 539 -17.81 -0.65 10.62
C SER A 539 -16.70 -0.77 11.67
N THR A 540 -15.48 -1.14 11.28
CA THR A 540 -14.33 -1.38 12.19
C THR A 540 -13.98 -0.16 13.04
N HIS A 541 -14.08 1.05 12.49
CA HIS A 541 -13.83 2.28 13.25
C HIS A 541 -14.79 2.48 14.43
N PHE A 542 -16.00 1.93 14.36
CA PHE A 542 -17.00 1.97 15.43
C PHE A 542 -16.92 0.72 16.30
N ALA A 543 -17.02 -0.47 15.69
CA ALA A 543 -17.13 -1.74 16.39
C ALA A 543 -15.87 -2.13 17.18
N SER A 544 -14.68 -1.76 16.67
CA SER A 544 -13.41 -2.03 17.35
C SER A 544 -12.81 -0.76 17.95
N MET A 545 -12.45 0.25 17.14
CA MET A 545 -11.68 1.40 17.63
C MET A 545 -12.42 2.20 18.70
N GLN A 546 -13.65 2.64 18.43
CA GLN A 546 -14.41 3.45 19.38
C GLN A 546 -14.88 2.62 20.57
N LYS A 547 -15.35 1.40 20.33
CA LYS A 547 -15.99 0.57 21.34
C LYS A 547 -14.98 -0.16 22.23
N ASP A 548 -14.04 -0.87 21.63
CA ASP A 548 -13.10 -1.72 22.36
C ASP A 548 -11.85 -0.98 22.79
N GLN A 549 -11.34 -0.10 21.94
CA GLN A 549 -10.08 0.61 22.14
C GLN A 549 -10.25 2.00 22.75
N GLY A 550 -11.44 2.56 22.70
CA GLY A 550 -11.79 3.82 23.38
C GLY A 550 -11.29 5.09 22.70
N PHE A 551 -10.84 5.06 21.45
CA PHE A 551 -10.44 6.25 20.71
C PHE A 551 -11.06 6.36 19.32
N TRP A 552 -11.32 7.58 18.91
CA TRP A 552 -11.86 7.93 17.60
C TRP A 552 -11.64 9.43 17.33
N PRO A 553 -11.24 9.87 16.12
CA PRO A 553 -10.79 9.07 14.97
C PRO A 553 -9.39 8.49 15.16
N ALA A 554 -8.99 7.56 14.27
CA ALA A 554 -7.61 7.10 14.20
C ALA A 554 -6.66 8.24 13.81
N THR A 555 -5.38 8.15 14.21
CA THR A 555 -4.37 9.08 13.72
C THR A 555 -4.08 8.79 12.25
N VAL A 556 -3.84 7.54 11.91
CA VAL A 556 -3.48 7.13 10.54
C VAL A 556 -4.19 5.84 10.13
N TYR A 557 -4.57 5.79 8.85
CA TYR A 557 -5.06 4.61 8.16
C TYR A 557 -4.23 4.41 6.89
N LEU A 558 -3.47 3.30 6.82
CA LEU A 558 -2.60 2.97 5.70
C LEU A 558 -3.06 1.69 5.04
N GLU A 559 -3.34 1.73 3.74
CA GLU A 559 -3.69 0.56 2.93
C GLU A 559 -3.27 0.74 1.45
N GLY A 560 -3.56 -0.28 0.63
CA GLY A 560 -3.31 -0.23 -0.81
C GLY A 560 -4.21 0.73 -1.57
N LEU A 561 -3.83 1.04 -2.81
CA LEU A 561 -4.57 1.94 -3.72
C LEU A 561 -6.01 1.49 -4.04
N ASP A 562 -6.28 0.18 -3.98
CA ASP A 562 -7.60 -0.41 -4.17
C ASP A 562 -8.59 0.00 -3.09
N GLN A 563 -8.11 0.36 -1.90
CA GLN A 563 -8.93 0.66 -0.75
C GLN A 563 -9.68 2.01 -0.85
N TYR A 564 -9.40 2.82 -1.86
CA TYR A 564 -10.25 3.98 -2.20
C TYR A 564 -11.69 3.57 -2.55
N ARG A 565 -11.88 2.37 -3.12
CA ARG A 565 -13.20 1.76 -3.35
C ARG A 565 -13.58 0.71 -2.29
N GLY A 566 -12.69 0.39 -1.38
CA GLY A 566 -12.86 -0.58 -0.30
C GLY A 566 -12.94 0.08 1.08
N GLY A 567 -12.03 -0.31 1.97
CA GLY A 567 -12.02 0.06 3.39
C GLY A 567 -11.99 1.56 3.67
N PHE A 568 -11.24 2.36 2.93
CA PHE A 568 -11.22 3.82 3.12
C PHE A 568 -12.61 4.43 2.88
N GLN A 569 -13.25 4.07 1.77
CA GLN A 569 -14.54 4.64 1.41
C GLN A 569 -15.66 4.12 2.31
N SER A 570 -15.71 2.81 2.56
CA SER A 570 -16.75 2.21 3.41
C SER A 570 -16.67 2.74 4.85
N SER A 571 -15.47 2.91 5.41
CA SER A 571 -15.27 3.51 6.73
C SER A 571 -15.74 4.97 6.78
N LEU A 572 -15.44 5.75 5.75
CA LEU A 572 -15.89 7.14 5.64
C LEU A 572 -17.41 7.22 5.55
N LEU A 573 -18.03 6.40 4.68
CA LEU A 573 -19.48 6.41 4.47
C LEU A 573 -20.26 5.98 5.72
N THR A 574 -19.79 4.96 6.44
CA THR A 574 -20.44 4.52 7.70
C THR A 574 -20.23 5.53 8.82
N ALA A 575 -19.05 6.17 8.92
CA ALA A 575 -18.80 7.21 9.91
C ALA A 575 -19.73 8.43 9.72
N VAL A 576 -19.83 8.92 8.50
CA VAL A 576 -20.71 10.05 8.16
C VAL A 576 -22.18 9.63 8.25
N GLY A 577 -22.55 8.52 7.62
CA GLY A 577 -23.92 8.04 7.55
C GLY A 577 -24.48 7.61 8.90
N ALA A 578 -23.80 6.71 9.61
CA ALA A 578 -24.30 6.19 10.89
C ALA A 578 -24.10 7.17 12.04
N LEU A 579 -22.88 7.69 12.21
CA LEU A 579 -22.51 8.49 13.38
C LEU A 579 -22.79 9.98 13.20
N GLY A 580 -22.92 10.49 11.97
CA GLY A 580 -23.03 11.93 11.69
C GLY A 580 -21.77 12.69 12.08
N LYS A 581 -20.60 12.02 12.03
CA LYS A 581 -19.29 12.56 12.32
C LYS A 581 -18.48 12.72 11.02
N GLY A 582 -17.33 13.39 11.10
CA GLY A 582 -16.37 13.49 9.99
C GLY A 582 -15.66 12.14 9.69
N ALA A 583 -14.52 12.20 9.00
CA ALA A 583 -13.73 11.03 8.69
C ALA A 583 -13.26 10.28 9.95
N PRO A 584 -13.24 8.94 9.94
CA PRO A 584 -12.79 8.13 11.09
C PRO A 584 -11.26 8.06 11.21
N PHE A 585 -10.52 8.81 10.42
CA PHE A 585 -9.05 8.91 10.41
C PHE A 585 -8.61 10.34 10.07
N LYS A 586 -7.48 10.77 10.66
CA LYS A 586 -6.89 12.08 10.43
C LYS A 586 -5.94 12.10 9.24
N GLU A 587 -5.26 10.98 9.00
CA GLU A 587 -4.32 10.81 7.90
C GLU A 587 -4.68 9.53 7.13
N CYS A 588 -4.69 9.63 5.80
CA CYS A 588 -4.87 8.50 4.89
C CYS A 588 -3.60 8.34 4.06
N VAL A 589 -2.94 7.20 4.23
CA VAL A 589 -1.70 6.88 3.53
C VAL A 589 -1.93 5.69 2.60
N THR A 590 -1.49 5.81 1.35
CA THR A 590 -1.66 4.74 0.36
C THR A 590 -0.35 4.19 -0.16
N HIS A 591 -0.30 2.87 -0.33
CA HIS A 591 0.79 2.18 -0.99
C HIS A 591 0.33 1.56 -2.32
N GLY A 592 1.29 1.38 -3.26
CA GLY A 592 1.09 0.68 -4.52
C GLY A 592 0.99 -0.84 -4.36
N TRP A 593 0.89 -1.52 -5.49
CA TRP A 593 0.88 -2.98 -5.54
C TRP A 593 2.29 -3.57 -5.43
N THR A 594 2.39 -4.79 -4.95
CA THR A 594 3.62 -5.58 -5.09
C THR A 594 3.59 -6.31 -6.43
N VAL A 595 4.62 -6.06 -7.24
CA VAL A 595 4.77 -6.61 -8.58
C VAL A 595 6.08 -7.39 -8.70
N ASP A 596 6.20 -8.24 -9.72
CA ASP A 596 7.44 -8.98 -9.95
C ASP A 596 8.61 -8.07 -10.39
N GLY A 597 9.79 -8.62 -10.61
CA GLY A 597 10.97 -7.85 -11.02
C GLY A 597 10.81 -7.10 -12.35
N GLU A 598 9.87 -7.50 -13.19
CA GLU A 598 9.57 -6.87 -14.49
C GLU A 598 8.43 -5.83 -14.39
N GLY A 599 7.78 -5.72 -13.23
CA GLY A 599 6.64 -4.83 -13.01
C GLY A 599 5.29 -5.43 -13.36
N LYS A 600 5.18 -6.76 -13.45
CA LYS A 600 3.93 -7.46 -13.71
C LYS A 600 3.29 -7.96 -12.42
N ALA A 601 1.98 -8.06 -12.40
CA ALA A 601 1.24 -8.64 -11.28
C ALA A 601 1.74 -10.07 -10.98
N MET A 602 1.92 -10.37 -9.70
CA MET A 602 2.37 -11.70 -9.26
C MET A 602 1.19 -12.66 -9.16
N HIS A 603 1.27 -13.79 -9.84
CA HIS A 603 0.28 -14.86 -9.80
C HIS A 603 0.95 -16.22 -9.55
N LYS A 604 0.38 -17.02 -8.64
CA LYS A 604 0.89 -18.39 -8.38
C LYS A 604 0.89 -19.26 -9.64
N SER A 605 -0.10 -19.09 -10.50
CA SER A 605 -0.22 -19.81 -11.77
C SER A 605 0.85 -19.46 -12.81
N LEU A 606 1.44 -18.26 -12.72
CA LEU A 606 2.53 -17.82 -13.61
C LEU A 606 3.92 -18.14 -13.06
N GLY A 607 4.02 -18.63 -11.81
CA GLY A 607 5.30 -18.94 -11.16
C GLY A 607 6.20 -17.73 -10.92
N ASN A 608 5.67 -16.49 -11.05
CA ASN A 608 6.40 -15.23 -10.83
C ASN A 608 6.20 -14.67 -9.42
N GLY A 609 5.49 -15.39 -8.54
CA GLY A 609 5.24 -14.96 -7.17
C GLY A 609 6.42 -15.22 -6.25
N VAL A 610 6.66 -14.32 -5.31
CA VAL A 610 7.60 -14.47 -4.20
C VAL A 610 6.79 -14.78 -2.94
N ASP A 611 7.14 -15.87 -2.24
CA ASP A 611 6.52 -16.22 -0.97
C ASP A 611 7.30 -15.58 0.20
N PRO A 612 6.65 -14.84 1.11
CA PRO A 612 7.31 -14.28 2.29
C PRO A 612 8.05 -15.31 3.14
N ALA A 613 7.52 -16.53 3.27
CA ALA A 613 8.14 -17.60 4.04
C ALA A 613 9.51 -18.01 3.45
N ASP A 614 9.64 -18.04 2.12
CA ASP A 614 10.90 -18.29 1.43
C ASP A 614 11.90 -17.15 1.63
N VAL A 615 11.43 -15.89 1.63
CA VAL A 615 12.25 -14.72 1.93
C VAL A 615 12.79 -14.80 3.37
N PHE A 616 11.94 -15.11 4.34
CA PHE A 616 12.35 -15.25 5.74
C PHE A 616 13.37 -16.37 5.94
N LYS A 617 13.17 -17.51 5.26
CA LYS A 617 14.08 -18.67 5.34
C LYS A 617 15.43 -18.40 4.68
N LYS A 618 15.47 -17.66 3.59
CA LYS A 618 16.69 -17.41 2.81
C LYS A 618 17.45 -16.18 3.27
N TYR A 619 16.75 -15.09 3.55
CA TYR A 619 17.35 -13.77 3.81
C TYR A 619 17.10 -13.27 5.24
N GLY A 620 16.01 -13.67 5.87
CA GLY A 620 15.53 -13.15 7.15
C GLY A 620 14.49 -12.04 7.02
N ALA A 621 13.82 -11.74 8.12
CA ALA A 621 12.77 -10.73 8.18
C ALA A 621 13.34 -9.31 8.01
N ASP A 622 14.51 -9.00 8.59
CA ASP A 622 15.12 -7.67 8.44
C ASP A 622 15.42 -7.30 6.99
N ILE A 623 15.77 -8.27 6.13
CA ILE A 623 15.95 -7.98 4.69
C ILE A 623 14.60 -7.71 4.00
N CYS A 624 13.54 -8.41 4.40
CA CYS A 624 12.18 -8.11 3.92
C CYS A 624 11.74 -6.71 4.39
N ARG A 625 12.00 -6.34 5.64
CA ARG A 625 11.73 -5.00 6.20
C ARG A 625 12.54 -3.93 5.47
N LEU A 626 13.83 -4.19 5.20
CA LEU A 626 14.68 -3.28 4.43
C LEU A 626 14.16 -3.09 2.99
N TRP A 627 13.62 -4.14 2.37
CA TRP A 627 12.95 -4.03 1.07
C TRP A 627 11.78 -3.05 1.13
N ALA A 628 10.87 -3.20 2.09
CA ALA A 628 9.75 -2.28 2.28
C ALA A 628 10.20 -0.84 2.59
N GLY A 629 11.25 -0.69 3.40
CA GLY A 629 11.81 0.62 3.81
C GLY A 629 12.73 1.27 2.78
N SER A 630 13.12 0.55 1.71
CA SER A 630 14.03 1.06 0.66
C SER A 630 13.33 1.27 -0.68
N ALA A 631 12.01 1.15 -0.73
CA ALA A 631 11.19 1.38 -1.91
C ALA A 631 10.36 2.66 -1.76
N ASP A 632 10.11 3.34 -2.87
CA ASP A 632 9.03 4.31 -2.96
C ASP A 632 7.70 3.54 -2.97
N TYR A 633 7.09 3.41 -1.79
CA TYR A 633 5.88 2.61 -1.62
C TYR A 633 4.61 3.29 -2.13
N HIS A 634 4.66 4.58 -2.49
CA HIS A 634 3.51 5.29 -3.07
C HIS A 634 3.20 4.86 -4.52
N VAL A 635 4.13 4.15 -5.14
CA VAL A 635 3.99 3.50 -6.45
C VAL A 635 4.14 1.99 -6.31
N ASP A 636 3.98 1.25 -7.41
CA ASP A 636 4.13 -0.20 -7.40
C ASP A 636 5.54 -0.64 -7.01
N VAL A 637 5.63 -1.54 -6.04
CA VAL A 637 6.88 -2.01 -5.43
C VAL A 637 7.31 -3.33 -6.07
N ARG A 638 8.45 -3.31 -6.72
CA ARG A 638 9.03 -4.50 -7.33
C ARG A 638 9.59 -5.47 -6.28
N CYS A 639 9.38 -6.74 -6.51
CA CYS A 639 9.79 -7.83 -5.63
C CYS A 639 10.41 -8.97 -6.43
N SER A 640 11.67 -9.30 -6.16
CA SER A 640 12.36 -10.43 -6.78
C SER A 640 13.55 -10.88 -5.94
N ASP A 641 14.01 -12.12 -6.14
CA ASP A 641 15.20 -12.67 -5.47
C ASP A 641 16.46 -11.81 -5.72
N ALA A 642 16.61 -11.25 -6.91
CA ALA A 642 17.72 -10.36 -7.24
C ALA A 642 17.73 -9.09 -6.38
N ILE A 643 16.55 -8.51 -6.12
CA ILE A 643 16.40 -7.33 -5.25
C ILE A 643 16.80 -7.68 -3.82
N PHE A 644 16.31 -8.78 -3.25
CA PHE A 644 16.69 -9.21 -1.90
C PHE A 644 18.18 -9.50 -1.78
N LYS A 645 18.79 -10.10 -2.79
CA LYS A 645 20.23 -10.33 -2.83
C LYS A 645 21.02 -9.03 -2.80
N GLN A 646 20.61 -8.03 -3.56
CA GLN A 646 21.23 -6.70 -3.57
C GLN A 646 21.07 -6.00 -2.21
N LEU A 647 19.87 -6.03 -1.63
CA LEU A 647 19.61 -5.43 -0.33
C LEU A 647 20.42 -6.09 0.79
N SER A 648 20.67 -7.41 0.68
CA SER A 648 21.55 -8.11 1.62
C SER A 648 22.98 -7.57 1.59
N GLN A 649 23.48 -7.10 0.43
CA GLN A 649 24.79 -6.43 0.34
C GLN A 649 24.77 -5.04 0.99
N ASN A 650 23.69 -4.28 0.80
CA ASN A 650 23.53 -2.98 1.43
C ASN A 650 23.42 -3.12 2.95
N TYR A 651 22.65 -4.09 3.42
CA TYR A 651 22.55 -4.44 4.83
C TYR A 651 23.92 -4.69 5.50
N LEU A 652 24.83 -5.39 4.82
CA LEU A 652 26.16 -5.68 5.35
C LEU A 652 26.98 -4.42 5.60
N LYS A 653 26.75 -3.34 4.86
CA LYS A 653 27.46 -2.06 5.09
C LYS A 653 27.10 -1.48 6.45
N PHE A 654 25.82 -1.42 6.78
CA PHE A 654 25.36 -1.00 8.09
C PHE A 654 25.89 -1.93 9.20
N ARG A 655 25.76 -3.24 9.02
CA ARG A 655 26.20 -4.23 9.99
C ARG A 655 27.71 -4.17 10.26
N ASN A 656 28.53 -4.01 9.21
CA ASN A 656 29.98 -3.89 9.33
C ASN A 656 30.40 -2.59 10.05
N THR A 657 29.69 -1.49 9.80
CA THR A 657 29.90 -0.23 10.51
C THR A 657 29.60 -0.41 12.00
N ALA A 658 28.48 -1.00 12.35
CA ALA A 658 28.11 -1.28 13.73
C ALA A 658 29.13 -2.21 14.42
N LYS A 659 29.56 -3.27 13.74
CA LYS A 659 30.62 -4.17 14.22
C LYS A 659 31.90 -3.43 14.55
N TYR A 660 32.35 -2.55 13.65
CA TYR A 660 33.55 -1.73 13.88
C TYR A 660 33.42 -0.85 15.13
N CYS A 661 32.27 -0.17 15.29
CA CYS A 661 32.00 0.63 16.45
C CYS A 661 31.99 -0.21 17.73
N LEU A 662 31.25 -1.32 17.75
CA LEU A 662 31.18 -2.23 18.93
C LEU A 662 32.54 -2.79 19.34
N ASP A 663 33.38 -3.18 18.38
CA ASP A 663 34.74 -3.69 18.70
C ASP A 663 35.60 -2.64 19.39
N ASN A 664 35.42 -1.37 19.04
CA ASN A 664 36.15 -0.26 19.61
C ASN A 664 35.53 0.35 20.90
N LEU A 665 34.35 -0.11 21.30
CA LEU A 665 33.62 0.38 22.47
C LEU A 665 33.61 -0.61 23.65
N THR A 666 34.29 -1.73 23.55
CA THR A 666 34.30 -2.78 24.60
C THR A 666 34.86 -2.34 25.95
N ASP A 667 35.70 -1.32 25.97
CA ASP A 667 36.33 -0.72 27.17
C ASP A 667 35.88 0.73 27.43
N PHE A 668 34.71 1.13 26.87
CA PHE A 668 34.18 2.48 26.93
C PHE A 668 32.97 2.57 27.87
N ASP A 669 32.95 3.59 28.72
CA ASP A 669 31.81 3.92 29.58
C ASP A 669 31.08 5.17 29.04
N PRO A 670 29.86 5.04 28.49
CA PRO A 670 29.14 6.16 27.91
C PRO A 670 28.63 7.19 28.94
N ASN A 671 28.72 6.90 30.24
CA ASN A 671 28.43 7.89 31.27
C ASN A 671 29.55 8.96 31.39
N HIS A 672 30.66 8.75 30.68
CA HIS A 672 31.84 9.64 30.68
C HIS A 672 32.21 10.04 29.25
N LEU A 673 31.25 10.68 28.52
CA LEU A 673 31.55 11.27 27.22
C LEU A 673 32.54 12.41 27.31
N THR A 674 33.45 12.52 26.34
CA THR A 674 34.32 13.70 26.20
C THR A 674 33.47 14.95 26.01
N ALA A 675 33.76 16.00 26.81
CA ALA A 675 33.03 17.26 26.72
C ALA A 675 33.23 17.94 25.34
N PRO A 676 32.27 18.75 24.85
CA PRO A 676 32.38 19.41 23.55
C PRO A 676 33.67 20.22 23.35
N ALA A 677 34.15 20.89 24.40
CA ALA A 677 35.37 21.70 24.35
C ALA A 677 36.66 20.88 24.28
N ASP A 678 36.62 19.64 24.77
CA ASP A 678 37.75 18.72 24.82
C ASP A 678 37.76 17.68 23.71
N MET A 679 36.68 17.63 22.89
CA MET A 679 36.58 16.70 21.80
C MET A 679 37.39 17.16 20.58
N GLU A 680 38.11 16.21 19.97
CA GLU A 680 38.89 16.46 18.76
C GLU A 680 38.03 17.01 17.61
N ALA A 681 38.55 17.93 16.84
CA ALA A 681 37.80 18.62 15.78
C ALA A 681 37.25 17.66 14.71
N LEU A 682 37.98 16.59 14.35
CA LEU A 682 37.52 15.55 13.44
C LEU A 682 36.32 14.78 14.01
N ASP A 683 36.36 14.49 15.32
CA ASP A 683 35.22 13.80 15.97
C ASP A 683 33.97 14.71 16.01
N ARG A 684 34.16 16.01 16.27
CA ARG A 684 33.07 17.00 16.19
C ARG A 684 32.54 17.15 14.79
N TRP A 685 33.39 17.06 13.75
CA TRP A 685 32.94 17.01 12.35
C TRP A 685 32.00 15.81 12.10
N ALA A 686 32.38 14.62 12.56
CA ALA A 686 31.56 13.42 12.41
C ALA A 686 30.20 13.56 13.14
N ILE A 687 30.20 14.17 14.35
CA ILE A 687 28.94 14.45 15.07
C ILE A 687 28.12 15.52 14.38
N THR A 688 28.71 16.52 13.73
CA THR A 688 27.97 17.51 12.92
C THR A 688 27.28 16.82 11.75
N LYS A 689 27.93 15.90 11.05
CA LYS A 689 27.32 15.08 10.00
C LYS A 689 26.24 14.15 10.54
N LEU A 690 26.41 13.61 11.75
CA LEU A 690 25.36 12.86 12.44
C LEU A 690 24.12 13.73 12.72
N ASN A 691 24.31 14.97 13.15
CA ASN A 691 23.21 15.89 13.40
C ASN A 691 22.39 16.17 12.12
N GLU A 692 23.06 16.33 10.97
CA GLU A 692 22.40 16.47 9.68
C GLU A 692 21.54 15.22 9.35
N LEU A 693 22.08 14.02 9.58
CA LEU A 693 21.35 12.75 9.45
C LEU A 693 20.11 12.70 10.33
N LEU A 694 20.24 13.04 11.62
CA LEU A 694 19.14 12.99 12.59
C LEU A 694 18.00 13.93 12.21
N VAL A 695 18.31 15.16 11.81
CA VAL A 695 17.30 16.14 11.36
C VAL A 695 16.57 15.63 10.13
N ARG A 696 17.31 15.07 9.15
CA ARG A 696 16.72 14.52 7.92
C ARG A 696 15.83 13.32 8.22
N CYS A 697 16.25 12.40 9.07
CA CYS A 697 15.48 11.22 9.42
C CYS A 697 14.23 11.56 10.25
N GLU A 698 14.31 12.52 11.18
CA GLU A 698 13.15 12.98 11.95
C GLU A 698 12.06 13.56 11.04
N ALA A 699 12.44 14.41 10.08
CA ALA A 699 11.51 14.95 9.08
C ALA A 699 10.90 13.83 8.23
N ALA A 700 11.73 12.90 7.76
CA ALA A 700 11.28 11.76 6.95
C ALA A 700 10.27 10.87 7.69
N TYR A 701 10.50 10.57 8.98
CA TYR A 701 9.53 9.79 9.76
C TYR A 701 8.22 10.52 10.03
N LYS A 702 8.21 11.85 10.12
CA LYS A 702 6.98 12.65 10.24
C LYS A 702 6.10 12.57 8.98
N ASP A 703 6.76 12.44 7.83
CA ASP A 703 6.11 12.37 6.53
C ASP A 703 6.01 10.93 5.97
N TYR A 704 6.40 9.94 6.79
CA TYR A 704 6.42 8.51 6.43
C TYR A 704 7.31 8.18 5.23
N GLU A 705 8.35 8.97 4.99
CA GLU A 705 9.33 8.81 3.89
C GLU A 705 10.46 7.82 4.27
N PHE A 706 10.13 6.53 4.39
CA PHE A 706 11.06 5.50 4.86
C PHE A 706 12.24 5.26 3.92
N LEU A 707 12.04 5.43 2.61
CA LEU A 707 13.10 5.40 1.61
C LEU A 707 14.19 6.44 1.91
N THR A 708 13.78 7.65 2.29
CA THR A 708 14.71 8.73 2.68
C THR A 708 15.54 8.34 3.89
N VAL A 709 14.94 7.69 4.90
CA VAL A 709 15.67 7.18 6.07
C VAL A 709 16.70 6.12 5.67
N SER A 710 16.28 5.12 4.89
CA SER A 710 17.15 4.03 4.46
C SER A 710 18.33 4.53 3.63
N HIS A 711 18.12 5.45 2.70
CA HIS A 711 19.18 6.05 1.90
C HIS A 711 20.12 6.92 2.75
N ALA A 712 19.56 7.77 3.62
CA ALA A 712 20.37 8.65 4.45
C ALA A 712 21.30 7.86 5.37
N VAL A 713 20.80 6.80 6.03
CA VAL A 713 21.62 5.93 6.88
C VAL A 713 22.67 5.17 6.08
N ASN A 714 22.31 4.63 4.91
CA ASN A 714 23.27 3.93 4.04
C ASN A 714 24.38 4.87 3.57
N ASP A 715 24.05 6.07 3.11
CA ASP A 715 25.03 7.05 2.65
C ASP A 715 25.94 7.52 3.78
N PHE A 716 25.39 7.74 4.96
CA PHE A 716 26.17 8.07 6.14
C PHE A 716 27.18 6.96 6.47
N CYS A 717 26.76 5.69 6.46
CA CYS A 717 27.65 4.55 6.70
C CYS A 717 28.75 4.43 5.64
N VAL A 718 28.42 4.62 4.36
CA VAL A 718 29.35 4.39 3.26
C VAL A 718 30.25 5.59 3.02
N VAL A 719 29.67 6.79 2.89
CA VAL A 719 30.40 7.99 2.48
C VAL A 719 31.07 8.66 3.69
N THR A 720 30.29 8.97 4.72
CA THR A 720 30.83 9.72 5.88
C THR A 720 31.68 8.83 6.76
N LEU A 721 31.18 7.65 7.13
CA LEU A 721 31.88 6.80 8.09
C LEU A 721 32.98 5.96 7.43
N SER A 722 32.62 5.01 6.56
CA SER A 722 33.58 4.02 6.05
C SER A 722 34.67 4.63 5.17
N SER A 723 34.33 5.59 4.29
CA SER A 723 35.30 6.18 3.38
C SER A 723 36.18 7.26 3.98
N LEU A 724 35.73 7.89 5.08
CA LEU A 724 36.42 9.01 5.70
C LEU A 724 36.71 8.72 7.18
N TYR A 725 35.73 8.94 8.05
CA TYR A 725 35.93 9.01 9.49
C TYR A 725 36.57 7.76 10.09
N LEU A 726 35.97 6.58 9.88
CA LEU A 726 36.44 5.33 10.46
C LEU A 726 37.80 4.91 9.91
N ASP A 727 38.16 5.29 8.70
CA ASP A 727 39.49 5.01 8.14
C ASP A 727 40.56 5.86 8.78
N ILE A 728 40.29 7.14 8.98
CA ILE A 728 41.26 8.10 9.54
C ILE A 728 41.54 7.81 11.00
N ILE A 729 40.51 7.56 11.81
CA ILE A 729 40.68 7.39 13.28
C ILE A 729 41.26 6.04 13.71
N LYS A 730 41.54 5.12 12.75
CA LYS A 730 42.10 3.78 13.07
C LYS A 730 43.37 3.87 13.89
N ASP A 731 44.28 4.74 13.54
CA ASP A 731 45.55 4.88 14.20
C ASP A 731 45.39 5.33 15.68
N ARG A 732 44.53 6.33 15.91
CA ARG A 732 44.22 6.79 17.29
C ARG A 732 43.59 5.67 18.14
N LEU A 733 42.60 4.96 17.56
CA LEU A 733 41.89 3.89 18.28
C LEU A 733 42.84 2.74 18.68
N TYR A 734 43.71 2.32 17.78
CA TYR A 734 44.53 1.12 17.98
C TYR A 734 45.89 1.42 18.61
N CYS A 735 46.53 2.55 18.30
CA CYS A 735 47.90 2.81 18.67
C CYS A 735 48.08 3.76 19.87
N ASP A 736 47.06 4.56 20.18
CA ASP A 736 47.13 5.44 21.37
C ASP A 736 47.04 4.68 22.69
N GLY A 737 47.41 5.33 23.76
CA GLY A 737 47.23 4.80 25.11
C GLY A 737 45.74 4.54 25.41
N LYS A 738 45.46 3.49 26.16
CA LYS A 738 44.07 3.05 26.42
C LYS A 738 43.19 4.21 26.92
N ASP A 739 43.70 5.05 27.80
CA ASP A 739 42.97 6.15 28.44
C ASP A 739 43.38 7.53 27.91
N SER A 740 44.03 7.61 26.73
CA SER A 740 44.38 8.89 26.14
C SER A 740 43.15 9.72 25.78
N ALA A 741 43.26 11.04 25.92
CA ALA A 741 42.18 11.97 25.60
C ALA A 741 41.75 11.83 24.14
N SER A 742 42.70 11.70 23.21
CA SER A 742 42.43 11.50 21.78
C SER A 742 41.62 10.23 21.49
N ARG A 743 42.00 9.09 22.10
CA ARG A 743 41.28 7.83 21.94
C ARG A 743 39.87 7.92 22.56
N ARG A 744 39.76 8.52 23.78
CA ARG A 744 38.45 8.68 24.44
C ARG A 744 37.52 9.64 23.67
N SER A 745 38.07 10.67 23.01
CA SER A 745 37.35 11.54 22.11
C SER A 745 36.74 10.74 20.95
N ALA A 746 37.56 9.94 20.26
CA ALA A 746 37.07 9.08 19.16
C ALA A 746 36.03 8.06 19.64
N GLN A 747 36.23 7.42 20.81
CA GLN A 747 35.25 6.48 21.37
C GLN A 747 33.93 7.17 21.76
N SER A 748 33.98 8.39 22.30
CA SER A 748 32.78 9.18 22.60
C SER A 748 31.99 9.43 21.33
N ALA A 749 32.64 9.86 20.24
CA ALA A 749 31.99 10.08 18.96
C ALA A 749 31.45 8.77 18.37
N LEU A 750 32.18 7.66 18.40
CA LEU A 750 31.73 6.35 17.95
C LEU A 750 30.48 5.87 18.71
N TRP A 751 30.45 6.07 20.03
CA TRP A 751 29.27 5.70 20.82
C TRP A 751 28.05 6.54 20.45
N MET A 752 28.22 7.87 20.36
CA MET A 752 27.15 8.79 19.98
C MET A 752 26.59 8.44 18.59
N ILE A 753 27.46 8.11 17.63
CA ILE A 753 27.09 7.69 16.27
C ILE A 753 26.34 6.37 16.31
N LEU A 754 26.86 5.37 17.03
CA LEU A 754 26.24 4.04 17.10
C LEU A 754 24.87 4.09 17.79
N ASP A 755 24.76 4.79 18.93
CA ASP A 755 23.49 5.00 19.64
C ASP A 755 22.44 5.62 18.72
N ALA A 756 22.80 6.73 18.09
CA ALA A 756 21.89 7.47 17.23
C ALA A 756 21.46 6.66 15.99
N MET A 757 22.40 6.04 15.29
CA MET A 757 22.09 5.22 14.11
C MET A 757 21.24 4.00 14.47
N THR A 758 21.53 3.33 15.58
CA THR A 758 20.79 2.16 16.04
C THR A 758 19.35 2.53 16.35
N LYS A 759 19.12 3.65 17.05
CA LYS A 759 17.78 4.15 17.39
C LYS A 759 17.00 4.63 16.15
N VAL A 760 17.66 5.36 15.26
CA VAL A 760 17.02 5.90 14.04
C VAL A 760 16.63 4.79 13.08
N PHE A 761 17.42 3.73 12.96
CA PHE A 761 17.17 2.65 12.01
C PHE A 761 16.36 1.47 12.59
N ALA A 762 16.13 1.46 13.91
CA ALA A 762 15.35 0.43 14.61
C ALA A 762 13.93 0.22 14.07
N PRO A 763 13.17 1.24 13.62
CA PRO A 763 11.87 1.00 13.00
C PRO A 763 11.95 0.13 11.74
N ILE A 764 13.03 0.22 10.96
CA ILE A 764 13.22 -0.52 9.70
C ILE A 764 13.95 -1.84 9.94
N LEU A 765 15.16 -1.84 10.50
CA LEU A 765 15.94 -3.03 10.82
C LEU A 765 15.75 -3.44 12.29
N ALA A 766 14.53 -3.85 12.63
CA ALA A 766 14.12 -4.07 14.02
C ALA A 766 14.96 -5.11 14.76
N PHE A 767 15.30 -6.21 14.11
CA PHE A 767 16.10 -7.29 14.72
C PHE A 767 17.57 -6.89 14.86
N THR A 768 18.17 -6.40 13.79
CA THR A 768 19.60 -6.03 13.79
C THR A 768 19.89 -4.88 14.74
N CYS A 769 19.05 -3.86 14.77
CA CYS A 769 19.23 -2.74 15.69
C CYS A 769 19.07 -3.16 17.17
N ASP A 770 18.15 -4.08 17.45
CA ASP A 770 18.02 -4.61 18.80
C ASP A 770 19.22 -5.52 19.17
N GLU A 771 19.73 -6.34 18.23
CA GLU A 771 20.95 -7.12 18.42
C GLU A 771 22.17 -6.20 18.74
N ILE A 772 22.29 -5.08 18.02
CA ILE A 772 23.34 -4.07 18.27
C ILE A 772 23.15 -3.47 19.66
N TRP A 773 21.91 -3.05 19.97
CA TRP A 773 21.55 -2.45 21.25
C TRP A 773 21.95 -3.34 22.43
N LEU A 774 21.62 -4.61 22.39
CA LEU A 774 21.95 -5.57 23.46
C LEU A 774 23.46 -5.81 23.63
N GLN A 775 24.28 -5.41 22.66
CA GLN A 775 25.75 -5.60 22.70
C GLN A 775 26.54 -4.34 23.01
N MET A 776 25.93 -3.16 22.95
CA MET A 776 26.61 -1.89 23.17
C MET A 776 26.56 -1.49 24.67
N PRO A 777 27.50 -0.68 25.12
CA PRO A 777 27.44 -0.12 26.48
C PRO A 777 26.36 0.96 26.58
N HIS A 778 25.67 1.02 27.71
CA HIS A 778 24.51 1.90 27.92
C HIS A 778 24.82 2.97 28.98
N ARG A 779 24.15 4.12 28.85
CA ARG A 779 24.08 5.15 29.89
C ARG A 779 23.11 4.71 30.99
N ALA A 780 23.21 5.32 32.15
CA ALA A 780 22.34 5.01 33.29
C ALA A 780 20.83 5.26 33.02
N GLU A 781 20.54 6.22 32.16
CA GLU A 781 19.16 6.54 31.74
C GLU A 781 18.58 5.67 30.64
N ASP A 782 19.39 4.86 29.96
CA ASP A 782 18.94 4.00 28.87
C ASP A 782 18.22 2.76 29.41
N ASP A 783 17.18 2.30 28.70
CA ASP A 783 16.61 0.98 28.94
C ASP A 783 17.39 -0.07 28.12
N PRO A 784 18.18 -0.95 28.76
CA PRO A 784 19.04 -1.87 28.05
C PRO A 784 18.30 -3.09 27.47
N ARG A 785 17.02 -3.28 27.78
CA ARG A 785 16.25 -4.48 27.45
C ARG A 785 15.87 -4.56 25.98
N ASN A 786 15.59 -3.42 25.35
CA ASN A 786 15.27 -3.34 23.92
C ASN A 786 15.46 -1.91 23.40
N VAL A 787 15.91 -1.76 22.17
CA VAL A 787 16.16 -0.46 21.54
C VAL A 787 14.92 0.43 21.48
N VAL A 788 13.74 -0.13 21.18
CA VAL A 788 12.50 0.65 21.01
C VAL A 788 11.93 1.18 22.34
N LEU A 789 12.41 0.67 23.46
CA LEU A 789 12.07 1.22 24.78
C LEU A 789 12.79 2.54 25.07
N ASN A 790 13.58 3.05 24.13
CA ASN A 790 14.30 4.30 24.24
C ASN A 790 13.77 5.34 23.24
N GLN A 791 13.98 6.62 23.52
CA GLN A 791 13.62 7.69 22.60
C GLN A 791 14.64 7.80 21.47
N MET A 792 14.22 8.22 20.27
CA MET A 792 15.14 8.61 19.20
C MET A 792 16.08 9.71 19.67
N THR A 793 17.34 9.58 19.31
CA THR A 793 18.39 10.53 19.69
C THR A 793 18.13 11.89 19.01
N LYS A 794 18.21 12.96 19.77
CA LYS A 794 18.15 14.33 19.26
C LYS A 794 19.54 14.79 18.80
N PRO A 795 19.62 15.76 17.86
CA PRO A 795 20.89 16.33 17.45
C PRO A 795 21.72 16.83 18.65
N TYR A 796 23.00 16.53 18.63
CA TYR A 796 23.99 16.96 19.64
C TYR A 796 24.49 18.39 19.31
N ALA A 797 23.64 19.41 19.52
CA ALA A 797 23.93 20.78 19.12
C ALA A 797 25.24 21.36 19.70
N ASP A 798 25.56 21.03 20.96
CA ASP A 798 26.74 21.54 21.66
C ASP A 798 28.07 21.02 21.05
N TYR A 799 28.01 19.89 20.32
CA TYR A 799 29.17 19.31 19.61
C TYR A 799 29.31 19.80 18.17
N ALA A 800 28.33 20.51 17.64
CA ALA A 800 28.36 20.97 16.28
C ALA A 800 29.50 21.95 16.02
N LEU A 801 30.12 21.81 14.85
CA LEU A 801 31.05 22.81 14.31
C LEU A 801 30.29 23.97 13.68
N SER A 802 30.91 25.13 13.61
CA SER A 802 30.41 26.27 12.85
C SER A 802 30.48 26.00 11.35
N GLU A 803 29.72 26.75 10.55
CA GLU A 803 29.72 26.67 9.08
C GLU A 803 31.12 26.88 8.50
N ALA A 804 31.90 27.82 9.05
CA ALA A 804 33.28 28.09 8.64
C ALA A 804 34.21 26.88 8.91
N GLU A 805 34.08 26.26 10.08
CA GLU A 805 34.84 25.06 10.41
C GLU A 805 34.46 23.89 9.49
N MET A 806 33.15 23.68 9.21
CA MET A 806 32.69 22.66 8.30
C MET A 806 33.23 22.88 6.88
N THR A 807 33.27 24.11 6.39
CA THR A 807 33.85 24.45 5.09
C THR A 807 35.35 24.11 5.04
N ALA A 808 36.10 24.34 6.14
CA ALA A 808 37.51 23.96 6.22
C ALA A 808 37.67 22.41 6.14
N TRP A 809 36.81 21.65 6.79
CA TRP A 809 36.83 20.20 6.73
C TRP A 809 36.48 19.67 5.32
N GLU A 810 35.50 20.24 4.65
CA GLU A 810 35.18 19.90 3.26
C GLU A 810 36.37 20.18 2.33
N THR A 811 37.08 21.27 2.56
CA THR A 811 38.31 21.61 1.83
C THR A 811 39.40 20.57 2.08
N ALA A 812 39.60 20.16 3.34
CA ALA A 812 40.57 19.11 3.70
C ALA A 812 40.27 17.77 3.02
N PHE A 813 39.01 17.37 2.94
CA PHE A 813 38.63 16.13 2.25
C PHE A 813 38.73 16.21 0.73
N ARG A 814 38.54 17.39 0.12
CA ARG A 814 38.85 17.59 -1.30
C ARG A 814 40.35 17.46 -1.57
N LEU A 815 41.17 18.08 -0.72
CA LEU A 815 42.63 17.92 -0.80
C LEU A 815 43.04 16.45 -0.61
N ARG A 816 42.42 15.74 0.35
CA ARG A 816 42.64 14.29 0.53
C ARG A 816 42.35 13.50 -0.74
N SER A 817 41.28 13.85 -1.46
CA SER A 817 40.92 13.18 -2.72
C SER A 817 42.03 13.34 -3.77
N ASP A 818 42.58 14.56 -3.91
CA ASP A 818 43.68 14.84 -4.85
C ASP A 818 44.95 14.11 -4.44
N VAL A 819 45.31 14.15 -3.16
CA VAL A 819 46.47 13.43 -2.59
C VAL A 819 46.36 11.92 -2.81
N ASN A 820 45.16 11.34 -2.54
CA ASN A 820 44.93 9.90 -2.73
C ASN A 820 45.18 9.46 -4.19
N GLY A 821 44.78 10.27 -5.18
CA GLY A 821 45.08 10.01 -6.60
C GLY A 821 46.58 9.83 -6.84
N VAL A 822 47.38 10.74 -6.33
CA VAL A 822 48.86 10.70 -6.51
C VAL A 822 49.49 9.59 -5.69
N LEU A 823 48.95 9.28 -4.48
CA LEU A 823 49.39 8.13 -3.68
C LEU A 823 49.16 6.79 -4.42
N GLU A 824 48.05 6.66 -5.17
CA GLU A 824 47.77 5.46 -5.97
C GLU A 824 48.80 5.35 -7.14
N THR A 825 49.10 6.43 -7.83
CA THR A 825 50.14 6.47 -8.85
C THR A 825 51.50 6.07 -8.25
N ALA A 826 51.87 6.64 -7.10
CA ALA A 826 53.11 6.32 -6.42
C ALA A 826 53.21 4.84 -6.01
N ARG A 827 52.12 4.21 -5.65
CA ARG A 827 52.07 2.77 -5.35
C ARG A 827 52.18 1.93 -6.61
N ALA A 828 51.50 2.31 -7.70
CA ALA A 828 51.61 1.64 -9.00
C ALA A 828 53.04 1.66 -9.54
N ASP A 829 53.73 2.79 -9.36
CA ASP A 829 55.14 2.98 -9.73
C ASP A 829 56.13 2.35 -8.75
N LYS A 830 55.62 1.70 -7.68
CA LYS A 830 56.43 1.05 -6.62
C LYS A 830 57.41 2.02 -5.88
N ARG A 831 57.03 3.30 -5.85
CA ARG A 831 57.77 4.31 -5.08
C ARG A 831 57.45 4.24 -3.59
N ILE A 832 56.24 3.80 -3.25
CA ILE A 832 55.83 3.51 -1.88
C ILE A 832 55.08 2.17 -1.86
N GLY A 833 55.06 1.47 -0.74
CA GLY A 833 54.30 0.25 -0.55
C GLY A 833 52.94 0.56 0.11
N LYS A 834 52.94 1.42 1.12
CA LYS A 834 51.75 1.84 1.86
C LYS A 834 51.73 3.36 2.03
N SER A 835 50.54 3.97 2.21
CA SER A 835 50.40 5.42 2.42
C SER A 835 51.26 5.95 3.58
N LEU A 836 51.39 5.18 4.69
CA LEU A 836 52.23 5.55 5.84
C LEU A 836 53.73 5.60 5.53
N GLU A 837 54.17 5.14 4.36
CA GLU A 837 55.56 5.23 3.88
C GLU A 837 55.77 6.48 3.00
N ALA A 838 54.79 7.37 2.92
CA ALA A 838 54.81 8.55 2.09
C ALA A 838 55.10 9.84 2.87
N HIS A 839 55.83 10.71 2.25
CA HIS A 839 55.90 12.15 2.46
C HIS A 839 55.16 12.84 1.34
N VAL A 840 54.23 13.75 1.65
CA VAL A 840 53.40 14.49 0.71
C VAL A 840 53.78 15.97 0.79
N ALA A 841 54.23 16.57 -0.32
CA ALA A 841 54.45 18.00 -0.43
C ALA A 841 53.40 18.63 -1.33
N LEU A 842 52.77 19.72 -0.86
CA LEU A 842 51.69 20.44 -1.55
C LEU A 842 52.18 21.82 -1.98
N PHE A 843 51.96 22.12 -3.29
CA PHE A 843 52.40 23.38 -3.92
C PHE A 843 51.21 24.10 -4.53
N ALA A 844 50.86 25.28 -4.06
CA ALA A 844 49.79 26.11 -4.60
C ALA A 844 50.30 27.02 -5.72
N LYS A 845 49.77 26.93 -6.92
CA LYS A 845 50.11 27.73 -8.09
C LYS A 845 49.17 28.93 -8.31
N ASP A 846 47.98 28.91 -7.73
CA ASP A 846 47.00 29.97 -7.88
C ASP A 846 46.43 30.42 -6.52
N GLU A 847 45.67 31.49 -6.49
CA GLU A 847 45.15 32.11 -5.29
C GLU A 847 44.06 31.19 -4.61
N ASP A 848 43.26 30.47 -5.42
CA ASP A 848 42.24 29.58 -4.92
C ASP A 848 42.85 28.42 -4.12
N THR A 849 43.92 27.82 -4.66
CA THR A 849 44.65 26.75 -3.97
C THR A 849 45.39 27.25 -2.75
N LYS A 850 45.97 28.49 -2.76
CA LYS A 850 46.57 29.11 -1.58
C LYS A 850 45.50 29.32 -0.46
N ALA A 851 44.34 29.84 -0.85
CA ALA A 851 43.22 30.01 0.08
C ALA A 851 42.77 28.68 0.68
N ALA A 852 42.69 27.62 -0.14
CA ALA A 852 42.35 26.27 0.33
C ALA A 852 43.37 25.75 1.38
N LEU A 853 44.70 25.88 1.10
CA LEU A 853 45.74 25.45 2.06
C LEU A 853 45.71 26.27 3.34
N GLU A 854 45.47 27.58 3.26
CA GLU A 854 45.34 28.44 4.45
C GLU A 854 44.09 28.07 5.29
N ALA A 855 42.97 27.74 4.65
CA ALA A 855 41.74 27.32 5.33
C ALA A 855 41.90 26.05 6.16
N VAL A 856 42.78 25.14 5.75
CA VAL A 856 43.04 23.86 6.43
C VAL A 856 44.27 23.89 7.36
N LYS A 857 44.91 25.04 7.56
CA LYS A 857 46.16 25.17 8.32
C LYS A 857 46.07 24.67 9.77
N ALA A 858 44.88 24.74 10.38
CA ALA A 858 44.64 24.22 11.74
C ALA A 858 44.34 22.72 11.78
N ILE A 859 44.23 22.05 10.62
CA ILE A 859 43.88 20.64 10.51
C ILE A 859 45.15 19.81 10.39
N ASP A 860 45.24 18.69 11.14
CA ASP A 860 46.34 17.74 11.02
C ASP A 860 46.29 16.97 9.71
N LEU A 861 46.89 17.51 8.66
CA LEU A 861 46.89 16.93 7.32
C LEU A 861 47.56 15.54 7.25
N PRO A 862 48.69 15.23 7.97
CA PRO A 862 49.19 13.88 8.05
C PRO A 862 48.16 12.85 8.52
N GLU A 863 47.36 13.17 9.53
CA GLU A 863 46.27 12.31 10.03
C GLU A 863 45.21 12.14 8.95
N ILE A 864 44.76 13.25 8.36
CA ILE A 864 43.67 13.22 7.34
C ILE A 864 44.05 12.46 6.09
N PHE A 865 45.30 12.60 5.61
CA PHE A 865 45.79 11.89 4.40
C PHE A 865 46.25 10.47 4.72
N ILE A 866 46.41 10.11 6.00
CA ILE A 866 46.94 8.82 6.49
C ILE A 866 48.37 8.60 5.95
N VAL A 867 49.20 9.59 6.07
CA VAL A 867 50.63 9.58 5.66
C VAL A 867 51.54 9.97 6.84
N SER A 868 52.85 9.67 6.74
CA SER A 868 53.73 9.99 7.87
C SER A 868 54.11 11.47 7.91
N ASN A 869 54.27 12.12 6.73
CA ASN A 869 54.71 13.53 6.71
C ASN A 869 53.90 14.30 5.64
N VAL A 870 53.56 15.55 5.91
CA VAL A 870 53.02 16.52 4.95
C VAL A 870 53.79 17.83 5.10
N SER A 871 54.11 18.47 4.00
CA SER A 871 54.70 19.81 3.90
C SER A 871 53.95 20.71 2.93
N THR A 872 53.87 21.99 3.24
CA THR A 872 53.23 23.03 2.40
C THR A 872 54.19 24.18 2.08
N ASP A 873 55.41 24.11 2.62
CA ASP A 873 56.44 25.16 2.59
C ASP A 873 57.74 24.78 1.88
N GLU A 874 57.74 23.61 1.22
CA GLU A 874 58.89 23.18 0.43
C GLU A 874 59.04 24.03 -0.84
N ALA A 875 60.29 24.36 -1.25
CA ALA A 875 60.52 25.19 -2.42
C ALA A 875 60.31 24.46 -3.74
N ALA A 876 60.52 23.14 -3.77
CA ALA A 876 60.35 22.28 -4.97
C ALA A 876 60.10 20.81 -4.57
N PRO A 877 59.52 19.99 -5.45
CA PRO A 877 59.39 18.55 -5.23
C PRO A 877 60.74 17.86 -5.02
N ALA A 878 60.77 16.86 -4.12
CA ALA A 878 61.95 16.05 -3.90
C ALA A 878 62.38 15.30 -5.16
N GLU A 879 63.64 15.03 -5.29
CA GLU A 879 64.18 14.27 -6.43
C GLU A 879 63.57 12.86 -6.47
N GLY A 880 63.01 12.48 -7.63
CA GLY A 880 62.35 11.17 -7.78
C GLY A 880 60.92 11.06 -7.22
N ALA A 881 60.37 12.16 -6.77
CA ALA A 881 58.93 12.18 -6.31
C ALA A 881 58.00 11.98 -7.53
N VAL A 882 56.85 11.34 -7.26
CA VAL A 882 55.70 11.31 -8.17
C VAL A 882 54.98 12.63 -8.04
N VAL A 883 54.83 13.37 -9.15
CA VAL A 883 54.28 14.73 -9.13
C VAL A 883 53.11 14.83 -10.09
N GLU A 884 51.94 15.18 -9.59
CA GLU A 884 50.73 15.38 -10.39
C GLU A 884 49.97 16.62 -9.95
N ALA A 885 49.11 17.13 -10.85
CA ALA A 885 48.15 18.19 -10.49
C ALA A 885 46.91 17.62 -9.84
N GLY A 886 46.33 18.39 -8.94
CA GLY A 886 45.04 18.03 -8.33
C GLY A 886 43.88 18.05 -9.34
N VAL A 887 42.89 17.26 -9.10
CA VAL A 887 41.65 17.21 -9.89
C VAL A 887 40.61 18.19 -9.30
N SER A 888 40.44 18.16 -7.97
CA SER A 888 39.54 19.07 -7.23
C SER A 888 40.10 20.51 -7.20
N TYR A 889 41.42 20.61 -7.12
CA TYR A 889 42.17 21.86 -7.17
C TYR A 889 43.23 21.80 -8.30
N PRO A 890 42.90 22.23 -9.54
CA PRO A 890 43.84 22.17 -10.66
C PRO A 890 45.13 23.00 -10.46
N GLY A 891 45.08 24.04 -9.65
CA GLY A 891 46.23 24.83 -9.23
C GLY A 891 47.10 24.17 -8.15
N LEU A 892 46.68 23.04 -7.56
CA LEU A 892 47.46 22.26 -6.63
C LEU A 892 48.43 21.33 -7.37
N THR A 893 49.67 21.35 -6.98
CA THR A 893 50.64 20.28 -7.35
C THR A 893 50.88 19.43 -6.11
N VAL A 894 50.67 18.13 -6.24
CA VAL A 894 50.92 17.15 -5.19
C VAL A 894 52.19 16.37 -5.58
N ALA A 895 53.16 16.33 -4.69
CA ALA A 895 54.36 15.52 -4.85
C ALA A 895 54.46 14.47 -3.75
N VAL A 896 54.58 13.20 -4.17
CA VAL A 896 54.70 12.05 -3.22
C VAL A 896 56.09 11.44 -3.36
N SER A 897 56.81 11.36 -2.20
CA SER A 897 58.09 10.72 -2.03
C SER A 897 58.12 9.78 -0.84
N GLU A 898 59.20 9.07 -0.60
CA GLU A 898 59.40 8.26 0.59
C GLU A 898 59.32 9.09 1.88
N ALA A 899 58.71 8.57 2.92
CA ALA A 899 58.58 9.23 4.21
C ALA A 899 59.94 9.50 4.85
N LYS A 900 60.07 10.65 5.52
CA LYS A 900 61.25 11.04 6.27
C LYS A 900 61.31 10.30 7.62
N GLY A 901 62.51 9.89 8.04
CA GLY A 901 62.72 9.24 9.33
C GLY A 901 62.64 7.71 9.32
N THR A 902 62.62 7.12 10.53
CA THR A 902 62.62 5.67 10.72
C THR A 902 61.24 5.14 10.94
N LYS A 903 60.91 4.01 10.29
CA LYS A 903 59.59 3.34 10.45
C LYS A 903 59.42 2.78 11.87
N CYS A 904 58.41 3.24 12.57
CA CYS A 904 58.03 2.72 13.87
C CYS A 904 57.50 1.27 13.75
N PRO A 905 58.09 0.28 14.44
CA PRO A 905 57.67 -1.12 14.33
C PRO A 905 56.28 -1.40 14.93
N ARG A 906 55.72 -0.48 15.73
CA ARG A 906 54.42 -0.64 16.38
C ARG A 906 53.28 -0.02 15.56
N CYS A 907 53.37 1.28 15.19
CA CYS A 907 52.28 1.97 14.46
C CYS A 907 52.52 2.09 12.95
N TRP A 908 53.77 1.78 12.49
CA TRP A 908 54.24 1.81 11.11
C TRP A 908 54.37 3.21 10.49
N MET A 909 54.10 4.27 11.22
CA MET A 909 54.42 5.63 10.80
C MET A 909 55.96 5.85 10.86
N HIS A 910 56.50 6.72 10.01
CA HIS A 910 57.91 7.13 10.06
C HIS A 910 58.06 8.30 11.00
N SER A 911 59.13 8.26 11.80
CA SER A 911 59.50 9.29 12.79
C SER A 911 60.93 9.74 12.61
N GLU A 912 61.17 11.04 12.64
CA GLU A 912 62.48 11.61 12.59
C GLU A 912 63.21 11.57 13.97
N THR A 913 62.43 11.28 15.02
CA THR A 913 62.94 11.19 16.42
C THR A 913 62.59 9.85 17.03
N PRO A 914 63.00 8.71 16.46
CA PRO A 914 62.76 7.40 17.05
C PRO A 914 63.60 7.24 18.33
N ASP A 915 63.09 6.37 19.29
CA ASP A 915 63.89 5.95 20.44
C ASP A 915 64.90 4.86 20.07
N GLU A 916 65.65 4.32 21.05
CA GLU A 916 66.64 3.25 20.86
C GLU A 916 66.06 1.93 20.30
N HIS A 917 64.72 1.72 20.42
CA HIS A 917 64.00 0.57 19.90
C HIS A 917 63.35 0.86 18.54
N GLY A 918 63.59 2.05 17.96
CA GLY A 918 62.96 2.49 16.70
C GLY A 918 61.50 2.92 16.86
N LEU A 919 60.96 3.07 18.07
CA LEU A 919 59.60 3.53 18.32
C LEU A 919 59.51 5.06 18.17
N CYS A 920 58.38 5.52 17.56
CA CYS A 920 58.06 6.94 17.60
C CYS A 920 57.73 7.39 19.04
N PRO A 921 57.84 8.69 19.38
CA PRO A 921 57.65 9.19 20.75
C PRO A 921 56.35 8.75 21.41
N ARG A 922 55.23 8.73 20.62
CA ARG A 922 53.93 8.24 21.09
C ARG A 922 53.98 6.76 21.50
N CYS A 923 54.47 5.90 20.59
CA CYS A 923 54.57 4.47 20.87
C CYS A 923 55.53 4.12 21.99
N ALA A 924 56.63 4.84 22.11
CA ALA A 924 57.54 4.69 23.20
C ALA A 924 56.89 5.01 24.58
N ALA A 925 56.11 6.10 24.65
CA ALA A 925 55.35 6.45 25.85
C ALA A 925 54.29 5.38 26.22
N VAL A 926 53.56 4.85 25.22
CA VAL A 926 52.55 3.79 25.43
C VAL A 926 53.19 2.49 25.87
N CYS A 927 54.30 2.05 25.26
CA CYS A 927 55.02 0.84 25.66
C CYS A 927 55.58 0.94 27.08
N LYS A 928 56.08 2.12 27.44
CA LYS A 928 56.52 2.42 28.81
C LYS A 928 55.38 2.31 29.82
N ALA A 929 54.20 2.91 29.49
CA ALA A 929 53.03 2.84 30.37
C ALA A 929 52.47 1.41 30.52
N LEU A 930 52.66 0.57 29.52
CA LEU A 930 52.27 -0.85 29.52
C LEU A 930 53.36 -1.76 30.15
N ASN A 931 54.47 -1.19 30.63
CA ASN A 931 55.61 -1.94 31.17
C ASN A 931 56.15 -3.01 30.21
N VAL A 932 56.22 -2.69 28.94
CA VAL A 932 56.74 -3.59 27.90
C VAL A 932 58.23 -3.83 28.14
N VAL A 933 58.61 -5.10 28.26
CA VAL A 933 60.00 -5.50 28.39
C VAL A 933 60.57 -5.74 26.98
N PHE A 934 61.59 -4.96 26.63
CA PHE A 934 62.30 -5.13 25.37
C PHE A 934 63.39 -6.16 25.54
N GLU A 935 63.30 -7.32 24.87
CA GLU A 935 64.34 -8.35 24.80
C GLU A 935 65.39 -7.99 23.78
#